data_4f86c6973bf79301841159e2019c283d
#
_entry.id   4f86c6973bf79301841159e2019c283d
#
_cell.length_a   1.000
_cell.length_b   1.000
_cell.length_c   1.000
_cell.angle_alpha   90.00
_cell.angle_beta   90.00
_cell.angle_gamma   90.00
#
_symmetry.space_group_name_H-M   'P 1'
#
loop_
_entity.id
_entity.type
_entity.pdbx_description
1 polymer ?
#
loop_
_entity_poly.entity_id
_entity_poly.type
_entity_poly.pdbx_seq_one_letter_code
_entity_poly.pdbx_strand_id
1 'polypeptide(L)'
;MAGIRRGQGRPVMLAATLLGAPLFVILLCASAGAQSLYHQPVLTIDSGTHSAPIWSAAVDADGRFAVTGSADKTVRVWSVDDGRLVRTIRVPAGPGHVGEISAVAISPDGDLVAVGGWTWTTSEHSFPIYLFDRHSGRMIDRIGRALPEGTAHLVFSADGRYLAATLFAGQGLRVYDRDNKWSEAFADIYDTDRRSDSYGVAFAGDGRLATTASDGNLRLYDPSFKLIGVKTINGHLPRGVAFSPDGKMLAVGCDDRATVALFDARTLEEIPGPRDIPAIASLAQVAWSMDGQTLLAGGIQVENVPEDAEYVYAWGEAGQGERRTILVGQDRVASIVALTEHRLLVATMDPHLSVFEADNRPRWSHGNPGADFRGQRATLSVSRDGMIVDFSFDRNRKFPMHFDVRTMLLADGPASDGVVQGPRQNGLAIAHWINSNAPILEGRRIRLLPGEVSRSLAVHPDGQRFVLGAAWSLRAFDAEGQPLWVDTVPAEVWAVNISGDGRIVVAGYADGTIRWHRMDDGHEILALMVLSDRRNWVIWTPEGYYNATPGAFAVLRWHVNRGAAAAADTVAISEIPRLKRPDVVALVLEELDIVQALGRAELEVAGRDVQETTKSIVAAGGRLHVLAIGVSDYGDKAARLRLKFAAKDAADVVGLLFGTQVGPFNSMGGLYAHIWPQLLRDGEADRAGIFRALGSMKANMAKDPVGQDLAVVFFSGHGALIDERFYLLPYGVDARSAADLKASAISANEFHDEVAAFTKYGRVLVLLDACHSGAVTGDGSTLISNAELLRRTMADSNVTVLTSSTANEFSLEDDKWNNGAFTRALLDALGKDGDEDHDGLISMSELTHYLSTHVISLTGGQQHPGIEQRFEGELFIAGP
;
A
#
# COMPACT_ATOMS: atom_id res chain seq x y z
N MET A 1 -53.92 37.18 -51.47
CA MET A 1 -54.27 36.57 -52.75
C MET A 1 -53.36 35.39 -52.98
N ALA A 2 -53.91 34.26 -52.82
CA ALA A 2 -54.14 33.19 -53.81
C ALA A 2 -52.81 32.64 -54.34
N GLY A 3 -52.48 31.39 -54.35
CA GLY A 3 -53.19 30.14 -54.18
C GLY A 3 -52.28 28.97 -54.67
N ILE A 4 -52.36 27.83 -54.06
CA ILE A 4 -52.73 26.49 -54.52
C ILE A 4 -51.94 25.92 -55.75
N ARG A 5 -51.21 24.82 -55.65
CA ARG A 5 -51.61 23.38 -55.68
C ARG A 5 -50.44 22.46 -55.90
N ARG A 6 -50.40 21.44 -55.12
CA ARG A 6 -50.36 19.99 -55.30
C ARG A 6 -49.64 19.43 -56.54
N GLY A 7 -48.77 18.44 -56.27
CA GLY A 7 -48.37 17.38 -57.20
C GLY A 7 -47.63 16.25 -56.49
N GLN A 8 -48.31 15.09 -56.37
CA GLN A 8 -47.82 13.82 -55.79
C GLN A 8 -46.86 13.11 -56.71
N GLY A 9 -45.93 12.32 -56.12
CA GLY A 9 -45.23 11.28 -56.84
C GLY A 9 -44.29 10.50 -55.90
N ARG A 10 -44.75 9.36 -55.41
CA ARG A 10 -43.92 8.22 -54.96
C ARG A 10 -43.73 7.24 -56.14
N PRO A 11 -42.80 6.24 -56.12
CA PRO A 11 -41.94 5.67 -55.13
C PRO A 11 -40.55 5.33 -55.70
N VAL A 12 -39.63 4.84 -54.89
CA VAL A 12 -39.01 3.50 -54.92
C VAL A 12 -37.90 3.42 -53.89
N MET A 13 -38.00 2.41 -53.04
CA MET A 13 -37.01 1.98 -52.06
C MET A 13 -35.65 1.59 -52.70
N LEU A 14 -34.56 1.99 -52.10
CA LEU A 14 -33.36 1.16 -52.00
C LEU A 14 -32.84 1.23 -50.56
N ALA A 15 -32.93 0.12 -49.86
CA ALA A 15 -32.39 -0.08 -48.54
C ALA A 15 -30.88 -0.13 -48.64
N ALA A 16 -30.19 0.80 -47.95
CA ALA A 16 -28.79 0.64 -47.59
C ALA A 16 -28.75 0.53 -46.07
N THR A 17 -28.59 -0.67 -45.59
CA THR A 17 -28.29 -1.05 -44.21
C THR A 17 -26.92 -0.47 -43.83
N LEU A 18 -26.93 0.68 -43.17
CA LEU A 18 -25.76 1.13 -42.37
C LEU A 18 -25.90 0.52 -40.99
N LEU A 19 -25.11 -0.52 -40.72
CA LEU A 19 -24.82 -1.03 -39.41
C LEU A 19 -24.20 0.10 -38.57
N GLY A 20 -25.02 0.74 -37.76
CA GLY A 20 -24.59 1.58 -36.68
C GLY A 20 -23.96 0.71 -35.60
N ALA A 21 -22.63 0.70 -35.52
CA ALA A 21 -21.93 0.24 -34.33
C ALA A 21 -22.30 1.17 -33.16
N PRO A 22 -22.76 0.65 -32.02
CA PRO A 22 -22.88 1.48 -30.85
C PRO A 22 -21.47 1.86 -30.43
N LEU A 23 -21.22 3.16 -30.42
CA LEU A 23 -20.07 3.75 -29.73
C LEU A 23 -20.23 3.40 -28.25
N PHE A 24 -19.60 2.31 -27.83
CA PHE A 24 -19.35 2.06 -26.42
C PHE A 24 -18.34 3.14 -26.00
N VAL A 25 -18.85 4.25 -25.51
CA VAL A 25 -18.11 5.10 -24.58
C VAL A 25 -17.90 4.22 -23.34
N ILE A 26 -16.79 3.50 -23.32
CA ILE A 26 -16.24 2.98 -22.09
C ILE A 26 -15.89 4.23 -21.29
N LEU A 27 -16.85 4.68 -20.45
CA LEU A 27 -16.46 5.37 -19.22
C LEU A 27 -15.55 4.36 -18.52
N LEU A 28 -14.25 4.59 -18.65
CA LEU A 28 -13.30 4.23 -17.63
C LEU A 28 -13.64 5.10 -16.39
N CYS A 29 -14.75 4.76 -15.72
CA CYS A 29 -14.73 4.80 -14.29
C CYS A 29 -13.57 3.86 -13.95
N ALA A 30 -12.42 4.42 -13.62
CA ALA A 30 -11.52 3.73 -12.73
C ALA A 30 -12.44 3.25 -11.60
N SER A 31 -12.82 1.97 -11.63
CA SER A 31 -13.27 1.29 -10.46
C SER A 31 -12.10 1.56 -9.49
N ALA A 32 -12.34 2.46 -8.52
CA ALA A 32 -11.59 2.40 -7.29
C ALA A 32 -11.80 0.95 -6.85
N GLY A 33 -10.88 0.08 -7.25
CA GLY A 33 -10.84 -1.30 -6.81
C GLY A 33 -10.91 -1.21 -5.31
N ALA A 34 -11.84 -1.91 -4.70
CA ALA A 34 -12.06 -1.89 -3.28
C ALA A 34 -10.71 -2.16 -2.62
N GLN A 35 -10.03 -1.09 -2.17
CA GLN A 35 -8.68 -1.16 -1.63
C GLN A 35 -8.76 -1.91 -0.31
N SER A 36 -8.26 -3.13 -0.30
CA SER A 36 -8.19 -3.96 0.90
C SER A 36 -7.04 -3.52 1.80
N LEU A 37 -7.12 -3.89 3.08
CA LEU A 37 -5.97 -3.75 3.98
C LEU A 37 -4.79 -4.58 3.48
N TYR A 38 -3.56 -4.16 3.78
CA TYR A 38 -2.39 -4.99 3.52
C TYR A 38 -2.51 -6.35 4.20
N HIS A 39 -2.36 -7.42 3.44
CA HIS A 39 -2.35 -8.80 3.95
C HIS A 39 -0.94 -9.28 4.31
N GLN A 40 0.07 -8.71 3.67
CA GLN A 40 1.48 -8.99 3.93
C GLN A 40 2.09 -7.88 4.79
N PRO A 41 3.16 -8.18 5.55
CA PRO A 41 3.94 -7.16 6.21
C PRO A 41 4.47 -6.13 5.22
N VAL A 42 4.29 -4.85 5.50
CA VAL A 42 4.78 -3.75 4.66
C VAL A 42 5.94 -3.05 5.34
N LEU A 43 7.02 -2.82 4.58
CA LEU A 43 8.16 -2.08 5.07
C LEU A 43 7.77 -0.63 5.38
N THR A 44 8.07 -0.18 6.58
CA THR A 44 7.86 1.20 7.01
C THR A 44 9.10 1.77 7.65
N ILE A 45 9.30 3.07 7.47
CA ILE A 45 10.44 3.80 8.04
C ILE A 45 9.94 4.58 9.25
N ASP A 46 10.42 4.24 10.43
CA ASP A 46 10.08 4.92 11.69
C ASP A 46 11.28 5.71 12.21
N SER A 47 11.54 6.83 11.57
CA SER A 47 12.65 7.73 11.88
C SER A 47 12.48 8.54 13.18
N GLY A 48 11.36 8.32 13.91
CA GLY A 48 11.02 9.11 15.08
C GLY A 48 10.24 10.40 14.75
N THR A 49 10.13 10.78 13.47
CA THR A 49 9.34 11.93 12.98
C THR A 49 8.43 11.49 11.85
N HIS A 50 7.42 12.32 11.49
CA HIS A 50 6.60 12.03 10.32
C HIS A 50 7.41 12.14 9.03
N SER A 51 7.13 11.25 8.09
CA SER A 51 7.77 11.22 6.77
C SER A 51 6.88 11.75 5.65
N ALA A 52 5.61 12.04 5.93
CA ALA A 52 4.65 12.60 4.97
C ALA A 52 3.83 13.71 5.63
N PRO A 53 3.04 14.52 4.87
CA PRO A 53 2.30 15.67 5.38
C PRO A 53 1.59 15.41 6.69
N ILE A 54 1.77 16.32 7.66
CA ILE A 54 0.97 16.35 8.88
C ILE A 54 -0.31 17.10 8.56
N TRP A 55 -1.46 16.43 8.69
CA TRP A 55 -2.76 17.02 8.38
C TRP A 55 -3.43 17.67 9.58
N SER A 56 -3.18 17.14 10.77
CA SER A 56 -3.89 17.54 11.98
C SER A 56 -2.99 17.42 13.21
N ALA A 57 -3.14 18.36 14.14
CA ALA A 57 -2.52 18.31 15.45
C ALA A 57 -3.51 18.78 16.53
N ALA A 58 -3.45 18.15 17.70
CA ALA A 58 -4.23 18.51 18.86
C ALA A 58 -3.39 18.37 20.14
N VAL A 59 -3.80 19.05 21.22
CA VAL A 59 -3.09 19.06 22.52
C VAL A 59 -4.10 18.85 23.63
N ASP A 60 -3.72 18.13 24.70
CA ASP A 60 -4.53 17.95 25.89
C ASP A 60 -4.76 19.28 26.64
N ALA A 61 -5.74 19.37 27.53
CA ALA A 61 -6.10 20.60 28.23
C ALA A 61 -4.96 21.20 29.07
N ASP A 62 -4.07 20.34 29.59
CA ASP A 62 -2.94 20.78 30.40
C ASP A 62 -1.71 21.19 29.56
N GLY A 63 -1.76 21.02 28.24
CA GLY A 63 -0.62 21.33 27.34
C GLY A 63 0.58 20.39 27.51
N ARG A 64 0.38 19.16 28.00
CA ARG A 64 1.46 18.18 28.28
C ARG A 64 1.75 17.27 27.08
N PHE A 65 0.70 16.87 26.37
CA PHE A 65 0.79 15.93 25.26
C PHE A 65 0.17 16.51 24.01
N ALA A 66 0.91 16.43 22.92
CA ALA A 66 0.40 16.69 21.59
C ALA A 66 0.21 15.38 20.82
N VAL A 67 -0.79 15.34 19.95
CA VAL A 67 -0.98 14.28 18.98
C VAL A 67 -0.98 14.85 17.58
N THR A 68 -0.34 14.14 16.64
CA THR A 68 -0.29 14.51 15.22
C THR A 68 -0.73 13.35 14.36
N GLY A 69 -1.51 13.64 13.32
CA GLY A 69 -1.94 12.67 12.31
C GLY A 69 -1.35 13.01 10.94
N SER A 70 -0.89 12.01 10.20
CA SER A 70 -0.14 12.19 8.97
C SER A 70 -0.58 11.25 7.85
N ALA A 71 -0.29 11.65 6.62
CA ALA A 71 -0.39 10.82 5.44
C ALA A 71 0.56 9.59 5.49
N ASP A 72 1.57 9.58 6.37
CA ASP A 72 2.42 8.42 6.64
C ASP A 72 1.70 7.26 7.37
N LYS A 73 0.38 7.39 7.56
CA LYS A 73 -0.52 6.40 8.20
C LYS A 73 -0.19 6.16 9.68
N THR A 74 0.44 7.14 10.32
CA THR A 74 0.73 7.09 11.75
C THR A 74 0.13 8.25 12.50
N VAL A 75 -0.20 8.00 13.76
CA VAL A 75 -0.44 9.01 14.77
C VAL A 75 0.74 9.01 15.73
N ARG A 76 1.30 10.17 16.00
CA ARG A 76 2.41 10.32 16.95
C ARG A 76 1.97 11.12 18.16
N VAL A 77 2.36 10.65 19.34
CA VAL A 77 2.12 11.32 20.62
C VAL A 77 3.45 11.91 21.08
N TRP A 78 3.45 13.21 21.37
CA TRP A 78 4.63 13.98 21.73
C TRP A 78 4.50 14.55 23.13
N SER A 79 5.59 14.66 23.83
CA SER A 79 5.73 15.52 25.00
C SER A 79 5.90 16.96 24.51
N VAL A 80 4.98 17.85 24.90
CA VAL A 80 4.98 19.24 24.44
C VAL A 80 6.18 19.98 25.01
N ASP A 81 6.67 19.59 26.19
CA ASP A 81 7.74 20.32 26.88
C ASP A 81 9.10 20.13 26.23
N ASP A 82 9.44 18.93 25.81
CA ASP A 82 10.79 18.58 25.31
C ASP A 82 10.78 18.04 23.85
N GLY A 83 9.63 17.92 23.21
CA GLY A 83 9.49 17.41 21.86
C GLY A 83 9.73 15.89 21.73
N ARG A 84 9.91 15.19 22.83
CA ARG A 84 10.18 13.75 22.79
C ARG A 84 8.97 12.97 22.27
N LEU A 85 9.21 12.08 21.30
CA LEU A 85 8.20 11.12 20.87
C LEU A 85 7.89 10.14 22.02
N VAL A 86 6.64 10.17 22.49
CA VAL A 86 6.15 9.30 23.56
C VAL A 86 5.68 7.97 22.97
N ARG A 87 4.98 8.03 21.81
CA ARG A 87 4.39 6.86 21.17
C ARG A 87 4.09 7.09 19.69
N THR A 88 4.25 6.04 18.90
CA THR A 88 3.67 5.91 17.57
C THR A 88 2.47 4.97 17.62
N ILE A 89 1.31 5.41 17.16
CA ILE A 89 0.08 4.63 17.02
C ILE A 89 -0.13 4.36 15.54
N ARG A 90 -0.46 3.11 15.19
CA ARG A 90 -0.70 2.70 13.80
C ARG A 90 -2.11 2.16 13.66
N VAL A 91 -2.83 2.71 12.70
CA VAL A 91 -4.16 2.20 12.30
C VAL A 91 -3.99 1.08 11.28
N PRO A 92 -5.02 0.25 11.06
CA PRO A 92 -5.05 -0.64 9.90
C PRO A 92 -4.86 0.14 8.60
N ALA A 93 -3.94 -0.30 7.75
CA ALA A 93 -3.56 0.39 6.53
C ALA A 93 -3.63 -0.51 5.30
N GLY A 94 -3.81 0.08 4.14
CA GLY A 94 -3.84 -0.57 2.83
C GLY A 94 -3.13 0.27 1.77
N PRO A 95 -3.17 -0.13 0.51
CA PRO A 95 -2.61 0.63 -0.60
C PRO A 95 -3.22 2.03 -0.73
N GLY A 96 -2.52 2.95 -1.38
CA GLY A 96 -2.97 4.32 -1.61
C GLY A 96 -3.32 5.03 -0.30
N HIS A 97 -4.47 5.67 -0.25
CA HIS A 97 -4.92 6.48 0.89
C HIS A 97 -5.42 5.67 2.10
N VAL A 98 -5.61 4.35 1.98
CA VAL A 98 -6.17 3.55 3.09
C VAL A 98 -5.26 3.59 4.30
N GLY A 99 -5.75 4.17 5.39
CA GLY A 99 -5.01 4.38 6.64
C GLY A 99 -4.37 5.77 6.78
N GLU A 100 -4.48 6.68 5.81
CA GLU A 100 -4.04 8.07 5.98
C GLU A 100 -4.87 8.78 7.03
N ILE A 101 -4.20 9.54 7.89
CA ILE A 101 -4.81 10.22 9.04
C ILE A 101 -4.95 11.70 8.75
N SER A 102 -6.15 12.14 8.42
CA SER A 102 -6.48 13.55 8.21
C SER A 102 -6.96 14.28 9.47
N ALA A 103 -7.40 13.55 10.48
CA ALA A 103 -7.97 14.12 11.70
C ALA A 103 -7.52 13.37 12.94
N VAL A 104 -7.06 14.10 13.95
CA VAL A 104 -6.77 13.58 15.28
C VAL A 104 -7.33 14.51 16.35
N ALA A 105 -7.73 13.94 17.49
CA ALA A 105 -8.05 14.68 18.69
C ALA A 105 -7.53 13.93 19.91
N ILE A 106 -7.16 14.66 20.96
CA ILE A 106 -6.84 14.10 22.27
C ILE A 106 -7.86 14.62 23.28
N SER A 107 -8.34 13.73 24.16
CA SER A 107 -9.29 14.14 25.19
C SER A 107 -8.67 15.15 26.16
N PRO A 108 -9.47 16.01 26.82
CA PRO A 108 -8.95 17.02 27.74
C PRO A 108 -8.09 16.45 28.86
N ASP A 109 -8.43 15.25 29.37
CA ASP A 109 -7.66 14.51 30.39
C ASP A 109 -6.33 13.93 29.86
N GLY A 110 -6.15 13.93 28.54
CA GLY A 110 -4.97 13.41 27.88
C GLY A 110 -4.93 11.89 27.73
N ASP A 111 -5.99 11.15 28.08
CA ASP A 111 -5.98 9.69 28.13
C ASP A 111 -6.41 9.03 26.82
N LEU A 112 -7.32 9.66 26.05
CA LEU A 112 -7.86 9.13 24.81
C LEU A 112 -7.33 9.88 23.59
N VAL A 113 -7.03 9.14 22.53
CA VAL A 113 -6.70 9.67 21.22
C VAL A 113 -7.75 9.18 20.22
N ALA A 114 -8.48 10.11 19.60
CA ALA A 114 -9.40 9.84 18.51
C ALA A 114 -8.68 10.04 17.17
N VAL A 115 -8.86 9.12 16.23
CA VAL A 115 -8.15 9.06 14.96
C VAL A 115 -9.13 8.80 13.83
N GLY A 116 -9.16 9.70 12.86
CA GLY A 116 -10.00 9.60 11.67
C GLY A 116 -9.24 10.00 10.42
N GLY A 117 -9.85 9.79 9.27
CA GLY A 117 -9.27 10.07 7.98
C GLY A 117 -9.75 9.08 6.93
N TRP A 118 -8.84 8.63 6.07
CA TRP A 118 -9.11 7.62 5.05
C TRP A 118 -9.01 6.21 5.63
N THR A 119 -9.78 5.94 6.66
CA THR A 119 -9.80 4.69 7.44
C THR A 119 -10.68 3.60 6.82
N TRP A 120 -10.91 3.66 5.49
CA TRP A 120 -11.76 2.74 4.76
C TRP A 120 -11.49 1.27 5.04
N THR A 121 -12.57 0.51 5.23
CA THR A 121 -12.50 -0.96 5.33
C THR A 121 -13.45 -1.60 4.33
N THR A 122 -12.94 -2.50 3.50
CA THR A 122 -13.74 -3.24 2.51
C THR A 122 -14.82 -4.10 3.15
N SER A 123 -14.55 -4.67 4.33
CA SER A 123 -15.49 -5.52 5.04
C SER A 123 -16.74 -4.77 5.55
N GLU A 124 -16.62 -3.48 5.83
CA GLU A 124 -17.70 -2.67 6.41
C GLU A 124 -18.19 -1.56 5.48
N HIS A 125 -17.49 -1.29 4.37
CA HIS A 125 -17.79 -0.21 3.42
C HIS A 125 -17.95 1.15 4.13
N SER A 126 -17.06 1.45 5.07
CA SER A 126 -17.17 2.62 5.95
C SER A 126 -15.80 3.14 6.39
N PHE A 127 -15.79 4.37 6.93
CA PHE A 127 -14.62 5.09 7.42
C PHE A 127 -14.69 5.26 8.94
N PRO A 128 -14.45 4.22 9.75
CA PRO A 128 -14.56 4.31 11.20
C PRO A 128 -13.57 5.32 11.79
N ILE A 129 -13.96 5.91 12.91
CA ILE A 129 -13.07 6.67 13.80
C ILE A 129 -12.57 5.69 14.86
N TYR A 130 -11.24 5.60 15.02
CA TYR A 130 -10.60 4.74 15.99
C TYR A 130 -10.34 5.51 17.29
N LEU A 131 -10.58 4.87 18.42
CA LEU A 131 -10.25 5.38 19.74
C LEU A 131 -9.13 4.56 20.37
N PHE A 132 -8.07 5.25 20.78
CA PHE A 132 -6.91 4.63 21.40
C PHE A 132 -6.69 5.11 22.83
N ASP A 133 -6.24 4.22 23.68
CA ASP A 133 -5.63 4.56 24.95
C ASP A 133 -4.24 5.14 24.72
N ARG A 134 -4.00 6.37 25.13
CA ARG A 134 -2.71 7.06 24.90
C ARG A 134 -1.54 6.35 25.55
N HIS A 135 -1.76 5.81 26.77
CA HIS A 135 -0.68 5.20 27.56
C HIS A 135 -0.17 3.89 27.00
N SER A 136 -1.09 3.03 26.57
CA SER A 136 -0.74 1.71 26.01
C SER A 136 -0.61 1.72 24.48
N GLY A 137 -1.25 2.68 23.78
CA GLY A 137 -1.39 2.69 22.32
C GLY A 137 -2.39 1.64 21.81
N ARG A 138 -3.12 0.98 22.71
CA ARG A 138 -4.11 -0.03 22.32
C ARG A 138 -5.38 0.64 21.81
N MET A 139 -5.92 0.12 20.72
CA MET A 139 -7.26 0.46 20.25
C MET A 139 -8.28 -0.04 21.29
N ILE A 140 -9.13 0.86 21.75
CA ILE A 140 -10.15 0.57 22.77
C ILE A 140 -11.55 0.51 22.19
N ASP A 141 -11.80 1.26 21.09
CA ASP A 141 -13.09 1.21 20.41
C ASP A 141 -12.96 1.71 18.97
N ARG A 142 -14.00 1.45 18.18
CA ARG A 142 -14.26 1.98 16.84
C ARG A 142 -15.67 2.55 16.82
N ILE A 143 -15.78 3.82 16.53
CA ILE A 143 -17.05 4.54 16.42
C ILE A 143 -17.31 4.95 14.97
N GLY A 144 -18.55 5.35 14.65
CA GLY A 144 -18.90 5.75 13.30
C GLY A 144 -18.78 4.61 12.29
N ARG A 145 -19.10 3.37 12.65
CA ARG A 145 -18.94 2.17 11.80
C ARG A 145 -19.72 2.21 10.49
N ALA A 146 -20.58 3.19 10.29
CA ALA A 146 -21.36 3.39 9.08
C ALA A 146 -21.09 4.76 8.44
N LEU A 147 -19.96 5.41 8.76
CA LEU A 147 -19.61 6.68 8.14
C LEU A 147 -19.34 6.47 6.64
N PRO A 148 -20.04 7.20 5.77
CA PRO A 148 -19.97 7.00 4.34
C PRO A 148 -18.74 7.65 3.70
N GLU A 149 -18.03 8.52 4.44
CA GLU A 149 -16.88 9.30 3.96
C GLU A 149 -15.84 9.50 5.05
N GLY A 150 -14.61 9.85 4.64
CA GLY A 150 -13.48 10.10 5.54
C GLY A 150 -13.74 11.28 6.46
N THR A 151 -13.06 11.27 7.60
CA THR A 151 -13.14 12.33 8.61
C THR A 151 -12.18 13.47 8.27
N ALA A 152 -12.69 14.69 8.18
CA ALA A 152 -11.91 15.89 7.87
C ALA A 152 -11.29 16.54 9.12
N HIS A 153 -12.03 16.61 10.23
CA HIS A 153 -11.57 17.17 11.50
C HIS A 153 -12.25 16.49 12.69
N LEU A 154 -11.56 16.44 13.82
CA LEU A 154 -12.03 15.91 15.09
C LEU A 154 -11.76 16.88 16.23
N VAL A 155 -12.68 17.00 17.17
CA VAL A 155 -12.49 17.78 18.39
C VAL A 155 -13.31 17.23 19.55
N PHE A 156 -12.72 17.15 20.74
CA PHE A 156 -13.44 16.87 21.98
C PHE A 156 -14.08 18.15 22.54
N SER A 157 -15.22 18.01 23.20
CA SER A 157 -15.76 19.08 24.06
C SER A 157 -14.85 19.32 25.25
N ALA A 158 -14.92 20.51 25.85
CA ALA A 158 -14.03 20.90 26.96
C ALA A 158 -14.15 19.98 28.20
N ASP A 159 -15.31 19.36 28.41
CA ASP A 159 -15.56 18.38 29.46
C ASP A 159 -15.18 16.92 29.08
N GLY A 160 -14.74 16.71 27.82
CA GLY A 160 -14.36 15.40 27.27
C GLY A 160 -15.53 14.44 27.04
N ARG A 161 -16.77 14.90 27.18
CA ARG A 161 -17.96 14.08 26.99
C ARG A 161 -18.28 13.82 25.53
N TYR A 162 -18.20 14.85 24.69
CA TYR A 162 -18.57 14.75 23.29
C TYR A 162 -17.32 14.75 22.39
N LEU A 163 -17.39 13.97 21.31
CA LEU A 163 -16.46 14.02 20.20
C LEU A 163 -17.21 14.44 18.95
N ALA A 164 -16.87 15.59 18.38
CA ALA A 164 -17.42 16.07 17.13
C ALA A 164 -16.47 15.74 15.96
N ALA A 165 -17.06 15.33 14.83
CA ALA A 165 -16.38 14.97 13.60
C ALA A 165 -17.04 15.67 12.42
N THR A 166 -16.27 16.38 11.59
CA THR A 166 -16.68 16.78 10.25
C THR A 166 -16.21 15.80 9.21
N LEU A 167 -16.98 15.62 8.15
CA LEU A 167 -16.77 14.62 7.12
C LEU A 167 -16.63 15.26 5.74
N PHE A 168 -15.87 14.61 4.86
CA PHE A 168 -15.76 15.00 3.44
C PHE A 168 -17.09 14.78 2.68
N ALA A 169 -17.11 15.22 1.42
CA ALA A 169 -18.20 15.00 0.46
C ALA A 169 -19.60 15.35 0.97
N GLY A 170 -19.77 16.51 1.62
CA GLY A 170 -21.06 17.04 2.06
C GLY A 170 -21.70 16.30 3.24
N GLN A 171 -21.04 15.31 3.81
CA GLN A 171 -21.59 14.49 4.87
C GLN A 171 -21.70 15.22 6.23
N GLY A 172 -21.19 16.44 6.32
CA GLY A 172 -21.46 17.38 7.40
C GLY A 172 -20.85 16.99 8.75
N LEU A 173 -21.64 17.09 9.79
CA LEU A 173 -21.26 16.92 11.17
C LEU A 173 -21.80 15.62 11.78
N ARG A 174 -20.99 14.98 12.62
CA ARG A 174 -21.40 13.92 13.56
C ARG A 174 -20.91 14.27 14.95
N VAL A 175 -21.70 13.96 15.96
CA VAL A 175 -21.32 14.12 17.37
C VAL A 175 -21.58 12.81 18.10
N TYR A 176 -20.59 12.33 18.85
CA TYR A 176 -20.62 11.08 19.60
C TYR A 176 -20.57 11.36 21.09
N ASP A 177 -21.38 10.66 21.90
CA ASP A 177 -21.47 10.83 23.36
C ASP A 177 -20.69 9.70 24.06
N ARG A 178 -19.61 10.08 24.77
CA ARG A 178 -18.78 9.17 25.58
C ARG A 178 -19.57 8.47 26.67
N ASP A 179 -20.45 9.19 27.37
CA ASP A 179 -21.25 8.66 28.45
C ASP A 179 -22.27 7.63 27.97
N ASN A 180 -22.66 7.69 26.72
CA ASN A 180 -23.53 6.73 26.04
C ASN A 180 -22.75 5.77 25.11
N LYS A 181 -21.57 5.31 25.54
CA LYS A 181 -20.71 4.35 24.80
C LYS A 181 -20.43 4.78 23.38
N TRP A 182 -20.12 6.04 23.19
CA TRP A 182 -19.79 6.61 21.88
C TRP A 182 -20.90 6.45 20.83
N SER A 183 -22.16 6.36 21.27
CA SER A 183 -23.29 6.41 20.33
C SER A 183 -23.37 7.76 19.66
N GLU A 184 -23.85 7.80 18.42
CA GLU A 184 -24.13 9.04 17.71
C GLU A 184 -25.24 9.81 18.45
N ALA A 185 -24.89 10.99 18.97
CA ALA A 185 -25.81 11.89 19.67
C ALA A 185 -26.48 12.86 18.68
N PHE A 186 -25.78 13.21 17.59
CA PHE A 186 -26.28 14.16 16.60
C PHE A 186 -25.61 13.96 15.26
N ALA A 187 -26.36 14.22 14.18
CA ALA A 187 -25.90 14.25 12.80
C ALA A 187 -26.56 15.41 12.04
N ASP A 188 -25.76 16.12 11.23
CA ASP A 188 -26.26 17.13 10.29
C ASP A 188 -25.51 16.99 8.95
N ILE A 189 -26.26 16.71 7.88
CA ILE A 189 -25.74 16.54 6.52
C ILE A 189 -25.89 17.85 5.76
N TYR A 190 -24.81 18.40 5.23
CA TYR A 190 -24.79 19.73 4.63
C TYR A 190 -25.15 19.73 3.15
N ASP A 191 -24.76 18.70 2.41
CA ASP A 191 -24.96 18.62 0.97
C ASP A 191 -25.18 17.18 0.52
N THR A 192 -26.40 16.88 0.10
CA THR A 192 -26.77 15.55 -0.41
C THR A 192 -26.17 15.25 -1.78
N ASP A 193 -25.76 16.28 -2.54
CA ASP A 193 -25.11 16.16 -3.85
C ASP A 193 -23.60 15.86 -3.76
N ARG A 194 -23.05 15.78 -2.54
CA ARG A 194 -21.66 15.43 -2.25
C ARG A 194 -20.62 16.34 -2.93
N ARG A 195 -20.94 17.63 -3.09
CA ARG A 195 -20.05 18.60 -3.78
C ARG A 195 -19.23 19.46 -2.82
N SER A 196 -19.60 19.46 -1.54
CA SER A 196 -18.99 20.33 -0.53
C SER A 196 -18.29 19.49 0.53
N ASP A 197 -17.09 19.87 0.93
CA ASP A 197 -16.38 19.27 2.05
C ASP A 197 -16.67 20.04 3.33
N SER A 198 -16.84 19.34 4.44
CA SER A 198 -16.94 19.94 5.76
C SER A 198 -15.57 19.93 6.41
N TYR A 199 -15.04 21.07 6.80
CA TYR A 199 -13.64 21.17 7.24
C TYR A 199 -13.51 21.43 8.74
N GLY A 200 -13.76 22.65 9.18
CA GLY A 200 -13.52 23.06 10.54
C GLY A 200 -14.64 22.67 11.50
N VAL A 201 -14.27 22.32 12.72
CA VAL A 201 -15.19 22.14 13.84
C VAL A 201 -14.52 22.63 15.12
N ALA A 202 -15.24 23.36 15.95
CA ALA A 202 -14.76 23.86 17.22
C ALA A 202 -15.87 23.90 18.28
N PHE A 203 -15.55 23.54 19.54
CA PHE A 203 -16.40 23.74 20.69
C PHE A 203 -16.03 25.05 21.39
N ALA A 204 -17.03 25.79 21.86
CA ALA A 204 -16.85 26.80 22.87
C ALA A 204 -16.83 26.18 24.27
N GLY A 205 -16.26 26.88 25.26
CA GLY A 205 -16.25 26.42 26.65
C GLY A 205 -17.65 26.24 27.28
N ASP A 206 -18.68 26.89 26.73
CA ASP A 206 -20.08 26.76 27.16
C ASP A 206 -20.86 25.65 26.41
N GLY A 207 -20.19 24.84 25.57
CA GLY A 207 -20.74 23.71 24.83
C GLY A 207 -21.36 24.06 23.47
N ARG A 208 -21.39 25.31 23.05
CA ARG A 208 -21.75 25.65 21.65
C ARG A 208 -20.74 25.06 20.69
N LEU A 209 -21.22 24.74 19.49
CA LEU A 209 -20.43 24.14 18.45
C LEU A 209 -20.48 24.97 17.16
N ALA A 210 -19.36 25.18 16.51
CA ALA A 210 -19.29 25.84 15.22
C ALA A 210 -18.64 24.97 14.17
N THR A 211 -19.12 25.02 12.91
CA THR A 211 -18.54 24.28 11.79
C THR A 211 -18.44 25.16 10.55
N THR A 212 -17.46 24.82 9.68
CA THR A 212 -17.28 25.44 8.37
C THR A 212 -17.27 24.38 7.26
N ALA A 213 -17.73 24.76 6.06
CA ALA A 213 -17.72 23.89 4.90
C ALA A 213 -17.46 24.66 3.61
N SER A 214 -17.03 23.95 2.55
CA SER A 214 -16.76 24.54 1.23
C SER A 214 -18.03 25.01 0.48
N ASP A 215 -19.22 24.82 1.08
CA ASP A 215 -20.47 25.45 0.64
C ASP A 215 -20.54 26.97 0.97
N GLY A 216 -19.47 27.50 1.59
CA GLY A 216 -19.32 28.89 1.96
C GLY A 216 -19.97 29.27 3.31
N ASN A 217 -20.44 28.29 4.09
CA ASN A 217 -21.21 28.56 5.30
C ASN A 217 -20.42 28.28 6.60
N LEU A 218 -20.60 29.20 7.55
CA LEU A 218 -20.35 29.00 8.97
C LEU A 218 -21.67 28.63 9.64
N ARG A 219 -21.71 27.52 10.37
CA ARG A 219 -22.90 27.06 11.12
C ARG A 219 -22.61 27.10 12.61
N LEU A 220 -23.61 27.52 13.38
CA LEU A 220 -23.52 27.59 14.84
C LEU A 220 -24.65 26.78 15.48
N TYR A 221 -24.30 25.93 16.43
CA TYR A 221 -25.21 25.06 17.18
C TYR A 221 -25.16 25.40 18.67
N ASP A 222 -26.29 25.25 19.35
CA ASP A 222 -26.37 25.38 20.80
C ASP A 222 -25.79 24.13 21.50
N PRO A 223 -25.64 24.12 22.86
CA PRO A 223 -25.12 22.98 23.59
C PRO A 223 -25.95 21.67 23.49
N SER A 224 -27.19 21.77 22.96
CA SER A 224 -28.03 20.61 22.62
C SER A 224 -27.88 20.16 21.17
N PHE A 225 -26.96 20.75 20.43
CA PHE A 225 -26.70 20.55 19.00
C PHE A 225 -27.81 21.03 18.07
N LYS A 226 -28.71 21.89 18.54
CA LYS A 226 -29.69 22.53 17.68
C LYS A 226 -29.01 23.64 16.90
N LEU A 227 -29.20 23.66 15.57
CA LEU A 227 -28.72 24.75 14.69
C LEU A 227 -29.42 26.06 15.09
N ILE A 228 -28.63 27.06 15.50
CA ILE A 228 -29.12 28.38 15.93
C ILE A 228 -28.76 29.51 14.96
N GLY A 229 -27.81 29.26 14.03
CA GLY A 229 -27.46 30.25 13.02
C GLY A 229 -26.65 29.67 11.89
N VAL A 230 -26.83 30.26 10.69
CA VAL A 230 -26.01 30.02 9.52
C VAL A 230 -25.57 31.37 8.96
N LYS A 231 -24.30 31.54 8.70
CA LYS A 231 -23.73 32.73 8.06
C LYS A 231 -22.97 32.33 6.81
N THR A 232 -23.42 32.81 5.65
CA THR A 232 -22.67 32.64 4.40
C THR A 232 -21.53 33.66 4.35
N ILE A 233 -20.32 33.18 4.12
CA ILE A 233 -19.13 33.99 3.94
C ILE A 233 -18.98 34.23 2.44
N ASN A 234 -19.59 35.31 1.96
CA ASN A 234 -19.79 35.57 0.55
C ASN A 234 -18.52 35.43 -0.31
N GLY A 235 -18.55 34.51 -1.27
CA GLY A 235 -17.50 34.31 -2.27
C GLY A 235 -16.22 33.73 -1.73
N HIS A 236 -16.26 33.09 -0.54
CA HIS A 236 -15.09 32.47 0.09
C HIS A 236 -15.32 31.00 0.43
N LEU A 237 -14.21 30.26 0.58
CA LEU A 237 -14.18 28.89 1.05
C LEU A 237 -13.69 28.85 2.52
N PRO A 238 -14.59 28.94 3.51
CA PRO A 238 -14.23 28.88 4.91
C PRO A 238 -13.70 27.49 5.27
N ARG A 239 -12.58 27.44 5.99
CA ARG A 239 -11.92 26.21 6.39
C ARG A 239 -11.74 26.09 7.90
N GLY A 240 -10.82 26.81 8.49
CA GLY A 240 -10.59 26.82 9.94
C GLY A 240 -11.63 27.64 10.69
N VAL A 241 -12.03 27.19 11.87
CA VAL A 241 -12.91 27.93 12.77
C VAL A 241 -12.41 27.78 14.22
N ALA A 242 -12.43 28.87 14.98
CA ALA A 242 -12.03 28.86 16.38
C ALA A 242 -12.85 29.86 17.19
N PHE A 243 -13.35 29.42 18.36
CA PHE A 243 -13.90 30.32 19.36
C PHE A 243 -12.79 31.03 20.13
N SER A 244 -12.99 32.28 20.48
CA SER A 244 -12.18 32.91 21.53
C SER A 244 -12.37 32.19 22.86
N PRO A 245 -11.37 32.16 23.77
CA PRO A 245 -11.48 31.41 25.03
C PRO A 245 -12.65 31.85 25.92
N ASP A 246 -13.09 33.09 25.83
CA ASP A 246 -14.27 33.59 26.53
C ASP A 246 -15.61 33.27 25.80
N GLY A 247 -15.56 32.63 24.67
CA GLY A 247 -16.68 32.20 23.85
C GLY A 247 -17.48 33.35 23.21
N LYS A 248 -16.95 34.58 23.16
CA LYS A 248 -17.69 35.72 22.61
C LYS A 248 -17.45 35.96 21.13
N MET A 249 -16.32 35.53 20.61
CA MET A 249 -15.93 35.71 19.21
C MET A 249 -15.71 34.40 18.51
N LEU A 250 -15.98 34.36 17.20
CA LEU A 250 -15.59 33.31 16.26
C LEU A 250 -14.65 33.88 15.21
N ALA A 251 -13.51 33.23 15.02
CA ALA A 251 -12.62 33.47 13.89
C ALA A 251 -12.80 32.39 12.84
N VAL A 252 -12.83 32.80 11.57
CA VAL A 252 -12.95 31.88 10.41
C VAL A 252 -11.87 32.20 9.42
N GLY A 253 -11.03 31.23 9.10
CA GLY A 253 -10.00 31.29 8.07
C GLY A 253 -10.52 30.80 6.72
N CYS A 254 -10.04 31.38 5.62
CA CYS A 254 -10.45 31.04 4.25
C CYS A 254 -9.33 30.37 3.47
N ASP A 255 -9.67 29.38 2.65
CA ASP A 255 -8.71 28.58 1.88
C ASP A 255 -8.45 29.11 0.46
N ASP A 256 -9.35 29.92 -0.07
CA ASP A 256 -9.28 30.52 -1.40
C ASP A 256 -8.64 31.89 -1.44
N ARG A 257 -8.39 32.51 -0.29
CA ARG A 257 -7.68 33.80 -0.16
C ARG A 257 -7.19 34.09 1.25
N ALA A 258 -6.26 35.02 1.35
CA ALA A 258 -5.78 35.55 2.62
C ALA A 258 -6.89 36.39 3.30
N THR A 259 -7.78 35.77 4.03
CA THR A 259 -8.88 36.42 4.76
C THR A 259 -9.13 35.67 6.06
N VAL A 260 -9.28 36.43 7.13
CA VAL A 260 -9.81 35.99 8.43
C VAL A 260 -11.02 36.82 8.74
N ALA A 261 -12.18 36.20 8.81
CA ALA A 261 -13.44 36.83 9.19
C ALA A 261 -13.70 36.63 10.68
N LEU A 262 -14.15 37.68 11.36
CA LEU A 262 -14.52 37.66 12.78
C LEU A 262 -16.01 37.87 12.96
N PHE A 263 -16.62 37.13 13.88
CA PHE A 263 -18.05 37.19 14.19
C PHE A 263 -18.30 37.24 15.68
N ASP A 264 -19.36 37.92 16.09
CA ASP A 264 -19.96 37.74 17.41
C ASP A 264 -20.46 36.28 17.48
N ALA A 265 -20.03 35.53 18.46
CA ALA A 265 -20.25 34.08 18.53
C ALA A 265 -21.69 33.70 19.01
N ARG A 266 -22.59 34.66 19.19
CA ARG A 266 -24.00 34.44 19.52
C ARG A 266 -24.93 34.84 18.40
N THR A 267 -24.64 35.97 17.76
CA THR A 267 -25.48 36.57 16.73
C THR A 267 -25.04 36.25 15.31
N LEU A 268 -23.79 35.83 15.13
CA LEU A 268 -23.10 35.69 13.83
C LEU A 268 -23.02 37.02 13.06
N GLU A 269 -23.15 38.17 13.77
CA GLU A 269 -22.87 39.46 13.18
C GLU A 269 -21.35 39.60 12.96
N GLU A 270 -20.99 40.07 11.78
CA GLU A 270 -19.60 40.27 11.41
C GLU A 270 -19.03 41.46 12.16
N ILE A 271 -17.88 41.27 12.79
CA ILE A 271 -17.12 42.33 13.46
C ILE A 271 -15.87 42.63 12.63
N PRO A 272 -15.26 43.83 12.78
CA PRO A 272 -14.07 44.16 12.01
C PRO A 272 -12.99 43.10 12.16
N GLY A 273 -12.52 42.54 11.01
CA GLY A 273 -11.44 41.56 10.94
C GLY A 273 -10.07 42.22 11.20
N PRO A 274 -8.99 41.42 11.23
CA PRO A 274 -7.64 41.89 11.44
C PRO A 274 -7.21 42.85 10.33
N ARG A 275 -6.40 43.86 10.72
CA ARG A 275 -5.82 44.81 9.78
C ARG A 275 -4.50 44.29 9.22
N ASP A 276 -4.03 44.90 8.13
CA ASP A 276 -2.76 44.55 7.49
C ASP A 276 -2.67 43.03 7.17
N ILE A 277 -3.65 42.53 6.40
CA ILE A 277 -3.66 41.14 5.91
C ILE A 277 -2.49 40.97 4.94
N PRO A 278 -1.67 39.91 5.10
CA PRO A 278 -0.53 39.65 4.21
C PRO A 278 -1.01 39.30 2.79
N ALA A 279 -0.20 39.69 1.79
CA ALA A 279 -0.47 39.34 0.39
C ALA A 279 -0.01 37.90 0.10
N ILE A 280 -0.78 36.92 0.59
CA ILE A 280 -0.54 35.49 0.42
C ILE A 280 -1.75 34.78 -0.19
N ALA A 281 -1.63 33.48 -0.51
CA ALA A 281 -2.71 32.76 -1.18
C ALA A 281 -3.89 32.47 -0.26
N SER A 282 -3.65 32.05 0.99
CA SER A 282 -4.72 31.75 1.93
C SER A 282 -4.31 31.93 3.40
N LEU A 283 -5.34 32.11 4.28
CA LEU A 283 -5.23 32.04 5.74
C LEU A 283 -6.23 31.00 6.27
N ALA A 284 -6.03 29.76 5.89
CA ALA A 284 -6.98 28.68 6.10
C ALA A 284 -7.12 28.23 7.56
N GLN A 285 -6.06 28.34 8.36
CA GLN A 285 -6.04 27.93 9.77
C GLN A 285 -6.10 29.14 10.69
N VAL A 286 -6.90 29.04 11.74
CA VAL A 286 -7.05 30.09 12.75
C VAL A 286 -7.03 29.52 14.16
N ALA A 287 -6.48 30.26 15.10
CA ALA A 287 -6.49 29.94 16.52
C ALA A 287 -6.47 31.21 17.37
N TRP A 288 -6.84 31.10 18.63
CA TRP A 288 -6.71 32.17 19.62
C TRP A 288 -5.68 31.77 20.66
N SER A 289 -4.89 32.73 21.13
CA SER A 289 -4.09 32.55 22.35
C SER A 289 -4.99 32.22 23.54
N MET A 290 -4.47 31.48 24.51
CA MET A 290 -5.24 31.05 25.68
C MET A 290 -5.86 32.19 26.50
N ASP A 291 -5.30 33.39 26.46
CA ASP A 291 -5.85 34.57 27.09
C ASP A 291 -6.82 35.36 26.19
N GLY A 292 -7.03 34.89 24.94
CA GLY A 292 -7.90 35.56 23.95
C GLY A 292 -7.38 36.88 23.40
N GLN A 293 -6.17 37.29 23.75
CA GLN A 293 -5.62 38.59 23.34
C GLN A 293 -4.95 38.57 21.96
N THR A 294 -4.57 37.40 21.48
CA THR A 294 -3.91 37.24 20.18
C THR A 294 -4.69 36.34 19.27
N LEU A 295 -5.04 36.82 18.09
CA LEU A 295 -5.56 36.02 16.99
C LEU A 295 -4.38 35.54 16.14
N LEU A 296 -4.39 34.26 15.82
CA LEU A 296 -3.37 33.56 15.04
C LEU A 296 -3.98 33.07 13.74
N ALA A 297 -3.27 33.19 12.62
CA ALA A 297 -3.68 32.56 11.36
C ALA A 297 -2.48 32.11 10.52
N GLY A 298 -2.68 31.07 9.75
CA GLY A 298 -1.69 30.52 8.81
C GLY A 298 -2.37 29.85 7.63
N GLY A 299 -1.63 29.65 6.58
CA GLY A 299 -2.18 29.05 5.36
C GLY A 299 -1.12 28.69 4.35
N ILE A 300 -1.18 29.27 3.16
CA ILE A 300 -0.22 29.06 2.08
C ILE A 300 0.24 30.37 1.46
N GLN A 301 1.53 30.50 1.21
CA GLN A 301 2.12 31.65 0.53
C GLN A 301 1.75 31.71 -0.95
N VAL A 302 1.87 32.88 -1.57
CA VAL A 302 1.83 33.02 -3.02
C VAL A 302 3.17 32.57 -3.61
N GLU A 303 3.14 31.88 -4.74
CA GLU A 303 4.33 31.53 -5.50
C GLU A 303 5.19 32.74 -5.84
N ASN A 304 6.52 32.55 -5.81
CA ASN A 304 7.58 33.54 -6.08
C ASN A 304 8.03 34.41 -4.91
N VAL A 305 7.80 34.04 -3.67
CA VAL A 305 8.59 34.58 -2.57
C VAL A 305 9.98 33.91 -2.65
N PRO A 306 11.10 34.69 -2.60
CA PRO A 306 12.45 34.12 -2.83
C PRO A 306 12.90 33.04 -1.85
N GLU A 307 12.22 32.92 -0.73
CA GLU A 307 12.40 31.88 0.28
C GLU A 307 11.03 31.27 0.50
N ASP A 308 10.85 30.01 0.14
CA ASP A 308 9.64 29.25 0.40
C ASP A 308 9.43 29.07 1.92
N ALA A 309 9.16 30.15 2.59
CA ALA A 309 9.01 30.24 4.03
C ALA A 309 7.53 30.42 4.35
N GLU A 310 7.01 29.56 5.20
CA GLU A 310 5.65 29.67 5.70
C GLU A 310 5.61 30.32 7.06
N TYR A 311 4.59 31.12 7.27
CA TYR A 311 4.45 31.95 8.47
C TYR A 311 3.10 31.74 9.15
N VAL A 312 3.12 31.79 10.46
CA VAL A 312 1.94 32.12 11.27
C VAL A 312 1.93 33.63 11.51
N TYR A 313 0.79 34.22 11.27
CA TYR A 313 0.53 35.62 11.51
C TYR A 313 -0.24 35.80 12.82
N ALA A 314 0.17 36.77 13.63
CA ALA A 314 -0.39 37.03 14.95
C ALA A 314 -0.80 38.49 15.07
N TRP A 315 -2.04 38.75 15.44
CA TRP A 315 -2.57 40.07 15.71
C TRP A 315 -2.95 40.20 17.20
N GLY A 316 -2.36 41.12 17.90
CA GLY A 316 -2.73 41.43 19.29
C GLY A 316 -4.10 42.09 19.42
N GLU A 317 -4.49 42.53 20.62
CA GLU A 317 -5.74 43.25 20.91
C GLU A 317 -6.98 42.55 20.33
N ALA A 318 -7.04 41.23 20.57
CA ALA A 318 -8.10 40.36 20.06
C ALA A 318 -8.30 40.47 18.52
N GLY A 319 -7.21 40.55 17.78
CA GLY A 319 -7.22 40.61 16.32
C GLY A 319 -7.18 42.01 15.73
N GLN A 320 -7.20 43.07 16.55
CA GLN A 320 -7.24 44.50 16.09
C GLN A 320 -5.87 45.18 16.13
N GLY A 321 -4.86 44.55 16.79
CA GLY A 321 -3.52 45.10 16.97
C GLY A 321 -2.62 44.95 15.73
N GLU A 322 -1.36 45.34 15.89
CA GLU A 322 -0.36 45.15 14.83
C GLU A 322 -0.05 43.71 14.55
N ARG A 323 0.20 43.41 13.27
CA ARG A 323 0.59 42.06 12.80
C ARG A 323 2.04 41.75 13.16
N ARG A 324 2.25 40.56 13.72
CA ARG A 324 3.58 39.95 13.86
C ARG A 324 3.65 38.69 12.99
N THR A 325 4.86 38.28 12.61
CA THR A 325 5.09 37.07 11.79
C THR A 325 5.99 36.12 12.53
N ILE A 326 5.69 34.80 12.43
CA ILE A 326 6.45 33.72 13.01
C ILE A 326 6.78 32.74 11.88
N LEU A 327 8.06 32.56 11.57
CA LEU A 327 8.50 31.58 10.58
C LEU A 327 8.33 30.17 11.17
N VAL A 328 7.55 29.32 10.52
CA VAL A 328 7.13 28.04 11.09
C VAL A 328 7.47 26.81 10.24
N GLY A 329 7.78 26.98 8.97
CA GLY A 329 8.07 25.87 8.07
C GLY A 329 8.33 26.33 6.65
N GLN A 330 8.20 25.40 5.71
CA GLN A 330 8.45 25.64 4.28
C GLN A 330 7.27 25.22 3.39
N ASP A 331 6.17 24.78 3.98
CA ASP A 331 4.95 24.41 3.30
C ASP A 331 3.73 24.78 4.14
N ARG A 332 2.55 24.69 3.57
CA ARG A 332 1.26 25.05 4.13
C ARG A 332 1.15 24.74 5.63
N VAL A 333 0.69 25.73 6.39
CA VAL A 333 0.32 25.52 7.79
C VAL A 333 -0.93 24.64 7.87
N ALA A 334 -0.77 23.46 8.45
CA ALA A 334 -1.83 22.46 8.58
C ALA A 334 -2.59 22.59 9.91
N SER A 335 -1.91 23.02 10.98
CA SER A 335 -2.53 23.18 12.30
C SER A 335 -1.79 24.20 13.15
N ILE A 336 -2.55 24.99 13.91
CA ILE A 336 -2.04 25.93 14.90
C ILE A 336 -2.75 25.64 16.22
N VAL A 337 -2.01 25.33 17.27
CA VAL A 337 -2.56 25.11 18.60
C VAL A 337 -1.87 26.03 19.59
N ALA A 338 -2.66 26.90 20.23
CA ALA A 338 -2.14 27.77 21.28
C ALA A 338 -1.93 26.96 22.57
N LEU A 339 -0.83 27.21 23.24
CA LEU A 339 -0.42 26.58 24.47
C LEU A 339 -0.40 27.62 25.62
N THR A 340 -0.28 27.13 26.82
CA THR A 340 -0.03 27.98 28.01
C THR A 340 1.25 28.78 27.84
N GLU A 341 1.40 29.86 28.58
CA GLU A 341 2.59 30.76 28.56
C GLU A 341 2.88 31.39 27.19
N HIS A 342 1.81 31.62 26.40
CA HIS A 342 1.89 32.20 25.05
C HIS A 342 2.75 31.39 24.06
N ARG A 343 2.95 30.11 24.31
CA ARG A 343 3.61 29.18 23.40
C ARG A 343 2.66 28.73 22.28
N LEU A 344 3.22 28.25 21.18
CA LEU A 344 2.47 27.76 20.04
C LEU A 344 3.02 26.41 19.59
N LEU A 345 2.13 25.46 19.32
CA LEU A 345 2.47 24.28 18.54
C LEU A 345 1.96 24.49 17.11
N VAL A 346 2.82 24.28 16.14
CA VAL A 346 2.52 24.42 14.72
C VAL A 346 2.95 23.17 13.97
N ALA A 347 2.05 22.68 13.13
CA ALA A 347 2.31 21.59 12.20
C ALA A 347 2.13 22.07 10.77
N THR A 348 3.01 21.62 9.86
CA THR A 348 2.99 21.99 8.45
C THR A 348 3.02 20.76 7.54
N MET A 349 2.67 20.94 6.27
CA MET A 349 2.59 19.83 5.31
C MET A 349 3.95 19.34 4.81
N ASP A 350 5.05 20.05 5.07
CA ASP A 350 6.43 19.57 4.88
C ASP A 350 6.94 18.70 6.05
N PRO A 351 6.15 17.84 6.60
CA PRO A 351 6.06 17.15 7.90
C PRO A 351 6.90 17.80 9.02
N HIS A 352 6.74 19.11 9.18
CA HIS A 352 7.42 19.85 10.20
C HIS A 352 6.49 20.10 11.40
N LEU A 353 6.98 19.81 12.60
CA LEU A 353 6.28 20.05 13.86
C LEU A 353 7.19 20.83 14.80
N SER A 354 6.69 21.93 15.31
CA SER A 354 7.48 22.79 16.21
C SER A 354 6.65 23.33 17.36
N VAL A 355 7.29 23.53 18.51
CA VAL A 355 6.77 24.38 19.59
C VAL A 355 7.60 25.65 19.65
N PHE A 356 6.93 26.78 19.66
CA PHE A 356 7.52 28.10 19.76
C PHE A 356 7.26 28.69 21.12
N GLU A 357 8.27 29.37 21.70
CA GLU A 357 8.16 30.17 22.91
C GLU A 357 7.44 31.49 22.64
N ALA A 358 7.07 32.20 23.70
CA ALA A 358 6.43 33.52 23.62
C ALA A 358 7.21 34.57 22.82
N ASP A 359 8.54 34.43 22.74
CA ASP A 359 9.43 35.29 21.95
C ASP A 359 9.60 34.82 20.49
N ASN A 360 8.79 33.87 20.04
CA ASN A 360 8.78 33.25 18.71
C ASN A 360 10.02 32.42 18.35
N ARG A 361 10.85 32.05 19.31
CA ARG A 361 11.94 31.12 19.09
C ARG A 361 11.43 29.69 19.19
N PRO A 362 11.88 28.77 18.32
CA PRO A 362 11.53 27.39 18.48
C PRO A 362 12.16 26.81 19.76
N ARG A 363 11.33 26.24 20.64
CA ARG A 363 11.75 25.44 21.79
C ARG A 363 12.33 24.13 21.32
N TRP A 364 11.65 23.49 20.40
CA TRP A 364 12.08 22.30 19.68
C TRP A 364 11.38 22.22 18.32
N SER A 365 11.96 21.41 17.43
CA SER A 365 11.50 21.29 16.05
C SER A 365 11.83 19.91 15.48
N HIS A 366 10.89 19.32 14.77
CA HIS A 366 11.06 18.08 14.03
C HIS A 366 10.68 18.29 12.57
N GLY A 367 11.50 17.81 11.66
CA GLY A 367 11.27 17.95 10.22
C GLY A 367 11.29 16.62 9.48
N ASN A 368 11.24 16.68 8.16
CA ASN A 368 11.30 15.52 7.28
C ASN A 368 12.62 14.75 7.50
N PRO A 369 12.56 13.43 7.72
CA PRO A 369 13.75 12.60 7.90
C PRO A 369 14.48 12.28 6.59
N GLY A 370 13.87 12.54 5.42
CA GLY A 370 14.39 12.24 4.09
C GLY A 370 14.85 13.47 3.30
N ALA A 371 15.14 13.25 2.01
CA ALA A 371 15.53 14.32 1.09
C ALA A 371 14.35 15.26 0.76
N ASP A 372 14.66 16.51 0.46
CA ASP A 372 13.67 17.51 0.04
C ASP A 372 13.75 17.74 -1.47
N PHE A 373 12.76 17.21 -2.20
CA PHE A 373 12.70 17.31 -3.67
C PHE A 373 12.03 18.58 -4.19
N ARG A 374 11.52 19.45 -3.34
CA ARG A 374 11.05 20.78 -3.74
C ARG A 374 12.22 21.56 -4.35
N GLY A 375 12.01 22.24 -5.45
CA GLY A 375 13.10 22.91 -6.18
C GLY A 375 13.96 22.00 -7.05
N GLN A 376 13.74 20.68 -7.09
CA GLN A 376 14.51 19.75 -7.91
C GLN A 376 13.80 19.32 -9.21
N ARG A 377 12.68 19.94 -9.55
CA ARG A 377 11.86 19.62 -10.74
C ARG A 377 12.59 19.66 -12.09
N ALA A 378 13.74 20.33 -12.15
CA ALA A 378 14.57 20.43 -13.34
C ALA A 378 15.95 19.75 -13.19
N THR A 379 16.24 19.17 -12.04
CA THR A 379 17.61 18.72 -11.69
C THR A 379 17.70 17.30 -11.16
N LEU A 380 16.57 16.66 -10.85
CA LEU A 380 16.56 15.21 -10.65
C LEU A 380 17.01 14.55 -11.95
N SER A 381 18.24 14.01 -11.99
CA SER A 381 18.83 13.48 -13.21
C SER A 381 18.95 11.97 -13.13
N VAL A 382 18.79 11.28 -14.27
CA VAL A 382 18.81 9.82 -14.31
C VAL A 382 19.67 9.33 -15.46
N SER A 383 20.26 8.14 -15.31
CA SER A 383 21.01 7.46 -16.37
C SER A 383 20.08 6.98 -17.47
N ARG A 384 20.69 6.58 -18.60
CA ARG A 384 19.94 6.09 -19.75
C ARG A 384 19.01 4.92 -19.42
N ASP A 385 19.42 4.05 -18.53
CA ASP A 385 18.71 2.84 -18.08
C ASP A 385 17.98 3.01 -16.75
N GLY A 386 17.99 4.21 -16.16
CA GLY A 386 17.33 4.49 -14.90
C GLY A 386 18.06 3.98 -13.64
N MET A 387 19.23 3.35 -13.79
CA MET A 387 19.95 2.71 -12.68
C MET A 387 20.70 3.70 -11.78
N ILE A 388 21.09 4.85 -12.32
CA ILE A 388 21.78 5.90 -11.56
C ILE A 388 20.85 7.10 -11.46
N VAL A 389 20.68 7.62 -10.24
CA VAL A 389 19.90 8.83 -9.98
C VAL A 389 20.76 9.86 -9.27
N ASP A 390 20.80 11.09 -9.82
CA ASP A 390 21.37 12.28 -9.19
C ASP A 390 20.25 13.12 -8.56
N PHE A 391 20.45 13.51 -7.33
CA PHE A 391 19.54 14.37 -6.59
C PHE A 391 20.30 15.25 -5.60
N SER A 392 19.64 16.14 -4.92
CA SER A 392 20.18 16.80 -3.74
C SER A 392 19.41 16.42 -2.49
N PHE A 393 20.10 16.28 -1.39
CA PHE A 393 19.43 15.97 -0.13
C PHE A 393 18.58 17.15 0.35
N ASP A 394 19.00 18.36 0.07
CA ASP A 394 18.29 19.58 0.44
C ASP A 394 17.70 20.31 -0.77
N ARG A 395 16.67 21.07 -0.52
CA ARG A 395 15.96 21.89 -1.50
C ARG A 395 16.87 22.87 -2.25
N ASN A 396 17.85 23.48 -1.55
CA ASN A 396 18.72 24.50 -2.10
C ASN A 396 19.93 23.92 -2.84
N ARG A 397 19.97 22.61 -3.01
CA ARG A 397 21.02 21.88 -3.77
C ARG A 397 22.43 22.06 -3.21
N LYS A 398 22.55 22.23 -1.90
CA LYS A 398 23.84 22.34 -1.20
C LYS A 398 24.52 20.98 -1.00
N PHE A 399 23.76 19.91 -1.03
CA PHE A 399 24.21 18.56 -0.78
C PHE A 399 23.84 17.65 -1.95
N PRO A 400 24.51 17.83 -3.13
CA PRO A 400 24.31 16.94 -4.26
C PRO A 400 24.80 15.53 -3.92
N MET A 401 24.07 14.54 -4.36
CA MET A 401 24.32 13.13 -4.13
C MET A 401 23.91 12.30 -5.34
N HIS A 402 24.47 11.11 -5.47
CA HIS A 402 23.95 10.14 -6.43
C HIS A 402 23.86 8.75 -5.80
N PHE A 403 22.95 7.94 -6.34
CA PHE A 403 22.78 6.56 -5.97
C PHE A 403 22.84 5.67 -7.23
N ASP A 404 23.67 4.64 -7.18
CA ASP A 404 23.77 3.61 -8.21
C ASP A 404 23.12 2.31 -7.68
N VAL A 405 22.00 1.91 -8.29
CA VAL A 405 21.23 0.75 -7.90
C VAL A 405 21.97 -0.56 -8.13
N ARG A 406 22.80 -0.67 -9.19
CA ARG A 406 23.56 -1.90 -9.47
C ARG A 406 24.60 -2.20 -8.40
N THR A 407 25.31 -1.17 -7.96
CA THR A 407 26.38 -1.30 -6.98
C THR A 407 25.93 -1.04 -5.55
N MET A 408 24.65 -0.60 -5.37
CA MET A 408 24.10 -0.17 -4.07
C MET A 408 24.97 0.89 -3.40
N LEU A 409 25.51 1.81 -4.19
CA LEU A 409 26.43 2.84 -3.72
C LEU A 409 25.74 4.20 -3.67
N LEU A 410 25.67 4.79 -2.46
CA LEU A 410 25.36 6.18 -2.24
C LEU A 410 26.67 6.98 -2.14
N ALA A 411 26.81 8.06 -2.89
CA ALA A 411 28.00 8.91 -2.85
C ALA A 411 27.63 10.39 -2.85
N ASP A 412 28.49 11.19 -2.21
CA ASP A 412 28.41 12.66 -2.26
C ASP A 412 28.83 13.18 -3.65
N GLY A 413 28.15 14.23 -4.09
CA GLY A 413 28.39 14.84 -5.40
C GLY A 413 27.56 14.20 -6.51
N PRO A 414 27.53 14.84 -7.68
CA PRO A 414 26.84 14.31 -8.85
C PRO A 414 27.62 13.11 -9.45
N ALA A 415 26.91 12.25 -10.19
CA ALA A 415 27.56 11.25 -11.02
C ALA A 415 28.46 11.89 -12.07
N SER A 416 29.37 11.10 -12.67
CA SER A 416 30.29 11.58 -13.70
C SER A 416 29.54 12.23 -14.88
N ASP A 417 30.14 13.26 -15.47
CA ASP A 417 29.56 13.99 -16.60
C ASP A 417 29.11 13.05 -17.74
N GLY A 418 27.89 13.28 -18.21
CA GLY A 418 27.28 12.54 -19.33
C GLY A 418 26.66 11.20 -18.97
N VAL A 419 26.75 10.73 -17.73
CA VAL A 419 26.14 9.47 -17.27
C VAL A 419 24.64 9.66 -17.03
N VAL A 420 24.26 10.81 -16.48
CA VAL A 420 22.86 11.13 -16.15
C VAL A 420 22.39 12.36 -16.92
N GLN A 421 21.08 12.46 -17.11
CA GLN A 421 20.42 13.59 -17.78
C GLN A 421 19.26 14.10 -16.96
N GLY A 422 19.10 15.42 -16.91
CA GLY A 422 17.95 16.07 -16.31
C GLY A 422 16.66 15.82 -17.11
N PRO A 423 15.50 16.13 -16.51
CA PRO A 423 14.21 15.90 -17.16
C PRO A 423 14.06 16.74 -18.42
N ARG A 424 13.61 16.11 -19.48
CA ARG A 424 13.26 16.80 -20.73
C ARG A 424 11.92 17.49 -20.54
N GLN A 425 11.91 18.82 -20.62
CA GLN A 425 10.69 19.64 -20.45
C GLN A 425 10.27 20.31 -21.77
N ASN A 426 10.93 19.99 -22.88
CA ASN A 426 10.67 20.51 -24.22
C ASN A 426 10.33 19.36 -25.18
N GLY A 427 9.77 19.71 -26.35
CA GLY A 427 9.33 18.73 -27.36
C GLY A 427 7.82 18.62 -27.50
N LEU A 428 7.07 18.98 -26.44
CA LEU A 428 5.62 19.19 -26.45
C LEU A 428 5.32 20.60 -25.91
N ALA A 429 4.30 21.26 -26.46
CA ALA A 429 3.92 22.61 -26.05
C ALA A 429 3.06 22.58 -24.76
N ILE A 430 3.69 22.19 -23.65
CA ILE A 430 3.04 22.10 -22.33
C ILE A 430 3.35 23.38 -21.54
N ALA A 431 2.33 24.13 -21.19
CA ALA A 431 2.41 25.39 -20.47
C ALA A 431 1.59 25.36 -19.17
N HIS A 432 1.86 26.30 -18.27
CA HIS A 432 1.15 26.46 -17.00
C HIS A 432 1.03 25.16 -16.20
N TRP A 433 2.08 24.36 -16.17
CA TRP A 433 2.09 23.09 -15.42
C TRP A 433 2.71 23.22 -14.02
N ILE A 434 3.42 24.30 -13.74
CA ILE A 434 4.03 24.53 -12.43
C ILE A 434 2.94 24.99 -11.45
N ASN A 435 2.72 24.23 -10.38
CA ASN A 435 1.76 24.50 -9.31
C ASN A 435 0.37 24.89 -9.85
N SER A 436 -0.11 24.17 -10.83
CA SER A 436 -1.32 24.50 -11.57
C SER A 436 -2.38 23.40 -11.49
N ASN A 437 -3.62 23.79 -11.26
CA ASN A 437 -4.76 22.89 -11.41
C ASN A 437 -5.29 22.81 -12.85
N ALA A 438 -4.62 23.53 -13.79
CA ALA A 438 -5.05 23.66 -15.16
C ALA A 438 -3.85 23.71 -16.14
N PRO A 439 -2.95 22.72 -16.15
CA PRO A 439 -1.88 22.66 -17.12
C PRO A 439 -2.45 22.64 -18.54
N ILE A 440 -1.72 23.22 -19.51
CA ILE A 440 -2.18 23.41 -20.88
C ILE A 440 -1.23 22.69 -21.84
N LEU A 441 -1.77 21.83 -22.68
CA LEU A 441 -1.07 21.20 -23.81
C LEU A 441 -1.64 21.79 -25.11
N GLU A 442 -0.83 22.44 -25.94
CA GLU A 442 -1.24 23.03 -27.24
C GLU A 442 -2.51 23.88 -27.16
N GLY A 443 -2.66 24.67 -26.09
CA GLY A 443 -3.83 25.50 -25.86
C GLY A 443 -5.05 24.77 -25.26
N ARG A 444 -4.98 23.46 -25.06
CA ARG A 444 -6.05 22.66 -24.41
C ARG A 444 -5.70 22.35 -22.98
N ARG A 445 -6.69 22.46 -22.09
CA ARG A 445 -6.51 22.14 -20.68
C ARG A 445 -6.37 20.64 -20.45
N ILE A 446 -5.30 20.22 -19.77
CA ILE A 446 -5.14 18.85 -19.25
C ILE A 446 -6.02 18.71 -18.00
N ARG A 447 -6.82 17.65 -17.94
CA ARG A 447 -7.71 17.40 -16.81
C ARG A 447 -6.94 16.68 -15.71
N LEU A 448 -6.87 17.31 -14.55
CA LEU A 448 -6.43 16.72 -13.29
C LEU A 448 -7.65 16.34 -12.45
N LEU A 449 -7.43 15.65 -11.32
CA LEU A 449 -8.48 15.40 -10.33
C LEU A 449 -8.95 16.73 -9.70
N PRO A 450 -10.18 16.80 -9.18
CA PRO A 450 -10.66 17.98 -8.48
C PRO A 450 -9.72 18.38 -7.34
N GLY A 451 -9.26 19.63 -7.35
CA GLY A 451 -8.34 20.15 -6.35
C GLY A 451 -6.86 19.75 -6.53
N GLU A 452 -6.55 18.87 -7.47
CA GLU A 452 -5.19 18.44 -7.72
C GLU A 452 -4.36 19.52 -8.43
N VAL A 453 -3.09 19.60 -8.07
CA VAL A 453 -2.13 20.58 -8.57
C VAL A 453 -0.92 19.86 -9.15
N SER A 454 -0.55 20.17 -10.41
CA SER A 454 0.66 19.62 -11.02
C SER A 454 1.92 20.28 -10.48
N ARG A 455 2.97 19.50 -10.23
CA ARG A 455 4.22 19.95 -9.60
C ARG A 455 5.44 19.79 -10.50
N SER A 456 5.51 18.72 -11.28
CA SER A 456 6.68 18.36 -12.08
C SER A 456 6.28 17.78 -13.44
N LEU A 457 7.19 17.86 -14.41
CA LEU A 457 6.98 17.44 -15.80
C LEU A 457 8.22 16.79 -16.36
N ALA A 458 8.05 15.66 -17.07
CA ALA A 458 9.06 15.08 -17.95
C ALA A 458 8.43 14.63 -19.27
N VAL A 459 9.03 15.00 -20.40
CA VAL A 459 8.65 14.55 -21.75
C VAL A 459 9.48 13.33 -22.10
N HIS A 460 8.81 12.28 -22.56
CA HIS A 460 9.43 11.02 -22.97
C HIS A 460 10.43 11.23 -24.12
N PRO A 461 11.52 10.46 -24.21
CA PRO A 461 12.51 10.60 -25.28
C PRO A 461 11.94 10.51 -26.71
N ASP A 462 10.85 9.77 -26.94
CA ASP A 462 10.16 9.68 -28.24
C ASP A 462 9.41 10.97 -28.64
N GLY A 463 9.17 11.88 -27.68
CA GLY A 463 8.40 13.11 -27.89
C GLY A 463 6.90 12.89 -28.11
N GLN A 464 6.39 11.69 -27.89
CA GLN A 464 4.97 11.33 -28.07
C GLN A 464 4.20 11.12 -26.76
N ARG A 465 4.90 11.12 -25.65
CA ARG A 465 4.34 10.89 -24.30
C ARG A 465 4.98 11.84 -23.31
N PHE A 466 4.30 12.11 -22.23
CA PHE A 466 4.86 12.86 -21.10
C PHE A 466 4.27 12.41 -19.78
N VAL A 467 4.98 12.70 -18.70
CA VAL A 467 4.57 12.39 -17.33
C VAL A 467 4.44 13.68 -16.53
N LEU A 468 3.34 13.83 -15.81
CA LEU A 468 3.11 14.87 -14.84
C LEU A 468 3.12 14.27 -13.42
N GLY A 469 3.96 14.80 -12.58
CA GLY A 469 3.86 14.62 -11.14
C GLY A 469 2.91 15.66 -10.55
N ALA A 470 1.99 15.22 -9.70
CA ALA A 470 0.97 16.06 -9.10
C ALA A 470 0.87 15.84 -7.57
N ALA A 471 -0.04 16.56 -6.93
CA ALA A 471 -0.20 16.52 -5.48
C ALA A 471 -0.59 15.12 -4.95
N TRP A 472 -1.37 14.34 -5.73
CA TRP A 472 -1.87 13.02 -5.28
C TRP A 472 -1.70 11.92 -6.33
N SER A 473 -1.12 12.24 -7.48
CA SER A 473 -0.93 11.24 -8.53
C SER A 473 0.33 11.48 -9.36
N LEU A 474 0.84 10.38 -9.90
CA LEU A 474 1.77 10.36 -11.01
C LEU A 474 0.98 9.91 -12.24
N ARG A 475 1.13 10.63 -13.38
CA ARG A 475 0.27 10.43 -14.56
C ARG A 475 1.06 10.47 -15.83
N ALA A 476 0.80 9.55 -16.73
CA ALA A 476 1.29 9.64 -18.11
C ALA A 476 0.16 10.00 -19.08
N PHE A 477 0.56 10.73 -20.12
CA PHE A 477 -0.30 11.18 -21.20
C PHE A 477 0.37 10.93 -22.54
N ASP A 478 -0.44 10.76 -23.59
CA ASP A 478 0.02 10.83 -24.97
C ASP A 478 0.23 12.29 -25.43
N ALA A 479 0.69 12.46 -26.68
CA ALA A 479 0.94 13.78 -27.27
C ALA A 479 -0.36 14.61 -27.45
N GLU A 480 -1.51 13.99 -27.47
CA GLU A 480 -2.84 14.61 -27.55
C GLU A 480 -3.42 14.97 -26.18
N GLY A 481 -2.74 14.58 -25.08
CA GLY A 481 -3.14 14.83 -23.70
C GLY A 481 -4.20 13.86 -23.17
N GLN A 482 -4.35 12.68 -23.81
CA GLN A 482 -5.20 11.62 -23.27
C GLN A 482 -4.40 10.87 -22.19
N PRO A 483 -5.02 10.53 -21.08
CA PRO A 483 -4.33 9.78 -20.03
C PRO A 483 -4.03 8.35 -20.51
N LEU A 484 -2.78 7.92 -20.35
CA LEU A 484 -2.34 6.55 -20.57
C LEU A 484 -2.52 5.74 -19.30
N TRP A 485 -2.05 6.27 -18.19
CA TRP A 485 -2.24 5.69 -16.87
C TRP A 485 -2.21 6.78 -15.77
N VAL A 486 -2.73 6.42 -14.62
CA VAL A 486 -2.74 7.25 -13.40
C VAL A 486 -2.40 6.35 -12.23
N ASP A 487 -1.36 6.68 -11.49
CA ASP A 487 -1.00 6.02 -10.25
C ASP A 487 -1.25 6.95 -9.06
N THR A 488 -1.84 6.41 -7.99
CA THR A 488 -2.06 7.14 -6.74
C THR A 488 -0.82 7.02 -5.88
N VAL A 489 -0.24 8.15 -5.54
CA VAL A 489 1.06 8.22 -4.87
C VAL A 489 0.96 8.53 -3.38
N PRO A 490 1.93 8.11 -2.56
CA PRO A 490 1.89 8.31 -1.11
C PRO A 490 2.16 9.75 -0.67
N ALA A 491 2.73 10.58 -1.54
CA ALA A 491 3.09 11.96 -1.27
C ALA A 491 3.18 12.77 -2.58
N GLU A 492 3.20 14.10 -2.49
CA GLU A 492 3.35 14.97 -3.65
C GLU A 492 4.60 14.68 -4.48
N VAL A 493 4.47 14.70 -5.81
CA VAL A 493 5.55 14.39 -6.76
C VAL A 493 6.27 15.69 -7.18
N TRP A 494 7.28 16.10 -6.44
CA TRP A 494 7.99 17.35 -6.65
C TRP A 494 8.97 17.34 -7.82
N ALA A 495 9.49 16.18 -8.18
CA ALA A 495 10.39 16.01 -9.30
C ALA A 495 10.05 14.74 -10.07
N VAL A 496 10.15 14.76 -11.40
CA VAL A 496 9.95 13.59 -12.25
C VAL A 496 10.95 13.64 -13.40
N ASN A 497 11.47 12.48 -13.77
CA ASN A 497 12.32 12.29 -14.95
C ASN A 497 12.00 10.95 -15.62
N ILE A 498 12.42 10.77 -16.84
CA ILE A 498 12.26 9.53 -17.60
C ILE A 498 13.65 9.07 -18.03
N SER A 499 13.95 7.79 -17.87
CA SER A 499 15.22 7.18 -18.32
C SER A 499 15.46 7.44 -19.81
N GLY A 500 16.73 7.52 -20.21
CA GLY A 500 17.06 7.86 -21.59
C GLY A 500 16.62 6.81 -22.62
N ASP A 501 16.36 5.56 -22.20
CA ASP A 501 15.76 4.49 -23.01
C ASP A 501 14.21 4.55 -23.02
N GLY A 502 13.61 5.40 -22.20
CA GLY A 502 12.17 5.61 -22.12
C GLY A 502 11.38 4.56 -21.35
N ARG A 503 12.02 3.59 -20.68
CA ARG A 503 11.33 2.47 -20.02
C ARG A 503 10.89 2.77 -18.60
N ILE A 504 11.57 3.70 -17.93
CA ILE A 504 11.44 3.94 -16.49
C ILE A 504 11.13 5.41 -16.22
N VAL A 505 10.17 5.67 -15.35
CA VAL A 505 9.91 6.98 -14.74
C VAL A 505 10.54 6.99 -13.36
N VAL A 506 11.33 8.01 -13.05
CA VAL A 506 11.94 8.22 -11.72
C VAL A 506 11.37 9.49 -11.11
N ALA A 507 10.85 9.40 -9.91
CA ALA A 507 10.17 10.51 -9.27
C ALA A 507 10.65 10.73 -7.82
N GLY A 508 10.82 12.00 -7.44
CA GLY A 508 11.15 12.44 -6.08
C GLY A 508 9.91 12.99 -5.37
N TYR A 509 9.65 12.48 -4.18
CA TYR A 509 8.42 12.66 -3.43
C TYR A 509 8.59 13.52 -2.18
N ALA A 510 7.48 14.12 -1.72
CA ALA A 510 7.47 14.94 -0.50
C ALA A 510 7.81 14.16 0.77
N ASP A 511 7.65 12.83 0.76
CA ASP A 511 8.06 11.95 1.87
C ASP A 511 9.57 11.68 1.93
N GLY A 512 10.33 12.28 1.02
CA GLY A 512 11.78 12.11 0.93
C GLY A 512 12.24 10.87 0.18
N THR A 513 11.31 10.15 -0.45
CA THR A 513 11.63 8.97 -1.26
C THR A 513 11.88 9.32 -2.73
N ILE A 514 12.72 8.51 -3.38
CA ILE A 514 12.82 8.41 -4.83
C ILE A 514 12.19 7.10 -5.23
N ARG A 515 11.28 7.10 -6.23
CA ARG A 515 10.62 5.88 -6.67
C ARG A 515 10.75 5.72 -8.17
N TRP A 516 10.89 4.47 -8.60
CA TRP A 516 10.97 4.05 -9.99
C TRP A 516 9.65 3.39 -10.38
N HIS A 517 9.09 3.83 -11.50
CA HIS A 517 7.85 3.29 -12.04
C HIS A 517 8.08 2.83 -13.49
N ARG A 518 7.40 1.80 -13.89
CA ARG A 518 7.39 1.34 -15.27
C ARG A 518 6.64 2.35 -16.15
N MET A 519 7.25 2.76 -17.26
CA MET A 519 6.67 3.80 -18.12
C MET A 519 5.36 3.38 -18.79
N ASP A 520 5.18 2.09 -19.06
CA ASP A 520 4.04 1.61 -19.83
C ASP A 520 2.72 1.58 -19.06
N ASP A 521 2.75 1.36 -17.77
CA ASP A 521 1.54 1.22 -16.94
C ASP A 521 1.58 1.99 -15.60
N GLY A 522 2.71 2.62 -15.25
CA GLY A 522 2.88 3.39 -14.02
C GLY A 522 3.16 2.54 -12.78
N HIS A 523 3.27 1.22 -12.90
CA HIS A 523 3.52 0.34 -11.76
C HIS A 523 4.82 0.70 -11.04
N GLU A 524 4.77 0.90 -9.72
CA GLU A 524 5.96 1.14 -8.89
C GLU A 524 6.81 -0.13 -8.84
N ILE A 525 8.10 0.00 -9.09
CA ILE A 525 9.06 -1.11 -9.15
C ILE A 525 9.97 -1.09 -7.92
N LEU A 526 10.41 0.12 -7.53
CA LEU A 526 11.45 0.30 -6.54
C LEU A 526 11.29 1.64 -5.84
N ALA A 527 11.64 1.69 -4.55
CA ALA A 527 11.68 2.91 -3.77
C ALA A 527 13.01 3.01 -3.00
N LEU A 528 13.55 4.20 -2.90
CA LEU A 528 14.78 4.52 -2.16
C LEU A 528 14.49 5.66 -1.18
N MET A 529 14.98 5.54 0.05
CA MET A 529 15.08 6.65 1.00
C MET A 529 16.49 6.77 1.54
N VAL A 530 17.04 7.97 1.46
CA VAL A 530 18.29 8.33 2.13
C VAL A 530 17.94 9.05 3.42
N LEU A 531 18.53 8.63 4.54
CA LEU A 531 18.25 9.19 5.87
C LEU A 531 18.96 10.54 6.08
N SER A 532 18.52 11.28 7.10
CA SER A 532 19.01 12.63 7.41
C SER A 532 20.52 12.74 7.67
N ASP A 533 21.19 11.64 7.99
CA ASP A 533 22.64 11.59 8.12
C ASP A 533 23.38 11.53 6.77
N ARG A 534 22.65 11.39 5.63
CA ARG A 534 23.14 11.32 4.25
C ARG A 534 24.15 10.19 4.00
N ARG A 535 24.13 9.16 4.81
CA ARG A 535 25.00 7.98 4.75
C ARG A 535 24.20 6.70 4.76
N ASN A 536 23.16 6.69 5.58
CA ASN A 536 22.30 5.54 5.69
C ASN A 536 21.13 5.65 4.73
N TRP A 537 20.78 4.52 4.11
CA TRP A 537 19.72 4.44 3.13
C TRP A 537 19.03 3.07 3.19
N VAL A 538 17.83 3.04 2.69
CA VAL A 538 17.05 1.82 2.43
C VAL A 538 16.45 1.89 1.04
N ILE A 539 16.50 0.77 0.34
CA ILE A 539 15.88 0.58 -0.99
C ILE A 539 15.02 -0.68 -0.93
N TRP A 540 13.81 -0.62 -1.51
CA TRP A 540 12.87 -1.73 -1.40
C TRP A 540 11.90 -1.77 -2.59
N THR A 541 11.36 -2.97 -2.86
CA THR A 541 10.27 -3.16 -3.84
C THR A 541 8.91 -3.09 -3.14
N PRO A 542 7.80 -2.83 -3.85
CA PRO A 542 6.44 -2.86 -3.29
C PRO A 542 6.10 -4.16 -2.57
N GLU A 543 6.67 -5.30 -3.00
CA GLU A 543 6.47 -6.63 -2.40
C GLU A 543 7.27 -6.82 -1.09
N GLY A 544 8.13 -5.85 -0.74
CA GLY A 544 8.87 -5.82 0.52
C GLY A 544 10.28 -6.40 0.44
N TYR A 545 10.80 -6.82 -0.71
CA TYR A 545 12.22 -7.15 -0.86
C TYR A 545 13.05 -5.89 -0.70
N TYR A 546 14.11 -5.95 0.11
CA TYR A 546 14.86 -4.76 0.46
C TYR A 546 16.37 -4.99 0.57
N ASN A 547 17.09 -3.88 0.45
CA ASN A 547 18.46 -3.75 0.93
C ASN A 547 18.60 -2.44 1.73
N ALA A 548 19.49 -2.43 2.70
CA ALA A 548 19.70 -1.26 3.55
C ALA A 548 21.09 -1.28 4.16
N THR A 549 21.61 -0.09 4.45
CA THR A 549 22.84 0.05 5.26
C THR A 549 22.60 -0.37 6.71
N PRO A 550 23.64 -0.83 7.43
CA PRO A 550 23.47 -1.24 8.83
C PRO A 550 22.85 -0.17 9.74
N GLY A 551 23.16 1.11 9.53
CA GLY A 551 22.60 2.21 10.32
C GLY A 551 21.10 2.47 10.07
N ALA A 552 20.57 2.05 8.92
CA ALA A 552 19.15 2.18 8.63
C ALA A 552 18.27 1.17 9.37
N PHE A 553 18.82 0.02 9.80
CA PHE A 553 18.03 -1.00 10.52
C PHE A 553 17.37 -0.49 11.80
N ALA A 554 17.93 0.52 12.44
CA ALA A 554 17.35 1.10 13.66
C ALA A 554 15.97 1.72 13.41
N VAL A 555 15.69 2.21 12.21
CA VAL A 555 14.46 2.91 11.84
C VAL A 555 13.53 2.08 10.97
N LEU A 556 13.94 0.88 10.53
CA LEU A 556 13.12 0.01 9.70
C LEU A 556 12.22 -0.90 10.53
N ARG A 557 10.96 -0.96 10.15
CA ARG A 557 9.93 -1.78 10.80
C ARG A 557 9.04 -2.43 9.75
N TRP A 558 8.43 -3.54 10.13
CA TRP A 558 7.31 -4.11 9.40
C TRP A 558 5.99 -3.64 10.01
N HIS A 559 5.12 -3.05 9.21
CA HIS A 559 3.73 -2.81 9.57
C HIS A 559 2.94 -4.08 9.27
N VAL A 560 2.25 -4.59 10.29
CA VAL A 560 1.47 -5.83 10.21
C VAL A 560 0.05 -5.55 10.68
N ASN A 561 -0.91 -5.59 9.76
CA ASN A 561 -2.32 -5.45 10.13
C ASN A 561 -2.79 -6.66 10.96
N ARG A 562 -3.66 -6.38 11.92
CA ARG A 562 -4.37 -7.40 12.74
C ARG A 562 -5.86 -7.42 12.43
N GLY A 563 -6.22 -7.05 11.20
CA GLY A 563 -7.60 -6.85 10.77
C GLY A 563 -8.09 -5.43 11.05
N ALA A 564 -9.30 -5.11 10.58
CA ALA A 564 -9.88 -3.77 10.68
C ALA A 564 -10.27 -3.37 12.12
N ALA A 565 -10.38 -4.34 13.04
CA ALA A 565 -10.86 -4.12 14.40
C ALA A 565 -9.76 -4.03 15.46
N ALA A 566 -8.49 -4.04 15.06
CA ALA A 566 -7.35 -3.95 15.97
C ALA A 566 -6.31 -2.98 15.43
N ALA A 567 -5.52 -2.38 16.33
CA ALA A 567 -4.34 -1.61 15.93
C ALA A 567 -3.39 -2.49 15.12
N ALA A 568 -2.68 -1.90 14.17
CA ALA A 568 -1.62 -2.61 13.48
C ALA A 568 -0.39 -2.76 14.38
N ASP A 569 0.29 -3.90 14.27
CA ASP A 569 1.53 -4.15 14.98
C ASP A 569 2.73 -3.59 14.21
N THR A 570 3.81 -3.40 14.96
CA THR A 570 5.11 -3.06 14.41
C THR A 570 6.11 -4.14 14.81
N VAL A 571 6.71 -4.78 13.80
CA VAL A 571 7.65 -5.88 13.97
C VAL A 571 9.04 -5.40 13.54
N ALA A 572 10.08 -5.82 14.24
CA ALA A 572 11.44 -5.45 13.88
C ALA A 572 11.82 -6.02 12.51
N ILE A 573 12.64 -5.29 11.76
CA ILE A 573 13.08 -5.71 10.42
C ILE A 573 13.75 -7.07 10.43
N SER A 574 14.48 -7.38 11.49
CA SER A 574 15.22 -8.64 11.69
C SER A 574 14.32 -9.86 11.86
N GLU A 575 13.03 -9.68 12.16
CA GLU A 575 12.09 -10.80 12.34
C GLU A 575 11.59 -11.39 11.01
N ILE A 576 11.85 -10.72 9.87
CA ILE A 576 11.54 -11.25 8.53
C ILE A 576 12.81 -11.14 7.64
N PRO A 577 13.87 -11.88 7.96
CA PRO A 577 15.17 -11.75 7.28
C PRO A 577 15.13 -12.17 5.80
N ARG A 578 14.22 -13.06 5.42
CA ARG A 578 14.07 -13.57 4.05
C ARG A 578 13.77 -12.49 2.99
N LEU A 579 13.26 -11.36 3.42
CA LEU A 579 12.97 -10.23 2.52
C LEU A 579 14.19 -9.34 2.27
N LYS A 580 15.33 -9.58 2.93
CA LYS A 580 16.59 -8.91 2.64
C LYS A 580 17.24 -9.58 1.44
N ARG A 581 16.93 -9.10 0.23
CA ARG A 581 17.37 -9.65 -1.06
C ARG A 581 18.01 -8.56 -1.93
N PRO A 582 19.27 -8.18 -1.64
CA PRO A 582 19.96 -7.15 -2.44
C PRO A 582 20.15 -7.56 -3.90
N ASP A 583 20.27 -8.83 -4.18
CA ASP A 583 20.31 -9.42 -5.52
C ASP A 583 19.04 -9.13 -6.33
N VAL A 584 17.87 -9.42 -5.77
CA VAL A 584 16.57 -9.13 -6.40
C VAL A 584 16.37 -7.64 -6.60
N VAL A 585 16.72 -6.82 -5.59
CA VAL A 585 16.62 -5.36 -5.67
C VAL A 585 17.51 -4.77 -6.78
N ALA A 586 18.68 -5.37 -7.03
CA ALA A 586 19.56 -4.94 -8.12
C ALA A 586 18.98 -5.28 -9.50
N LEU A 587 18.32 -6.42 -9.63
CA LEU A 587 17.79 -6.92 -10.91
C LEU A 587 16.43 -6.36 -11.29
N VAL A 588 15.61 -5.92 -10.32
CA VAL A 588 14.21 -5.54 -10.58
C VAL A 588 14.05 -4.40 -11.58
N LEU A 589 15.00 -3.45 -11.65
CA LEU A 589 14.98 -2.38 -12.64
C LEU A 589 15.44 -2.84 -14.06
N GLU A 590 16.23 -3.89 -14.16
CA GLU A 590 16.60 -4.47 -15.45
C GLU A 590 15.42 -5.22 -16.04
N GLU A 591 14.78 -6.05 -15.22
CA GLU A 591 13.65 -6.90 -15.62
C GLU A 591 12.31 -6.14 -15.68
N LEU A 592 12.18 -5.03 -14.95
CA LEU A 592 10.93 -4.26 -14.76
C LEU A 592 9.76 -5.08 -14.20
N ASP A 593 10.08 -6.22 -13.60
CA ASP A 593 9.13 -7.17 -13.06
C ASP A 593 9.76 -7.95 -11.90
N ILE A 594 9.06 -8.06 -10.78
CA ILE A 594 9.61 -8.71 -9.58
C ILE A 594 9.75 -10.22 -9.75
N VAL A 595 8.84 -10.85 -10.50
CA VAL A 595 8.87 -12.31 -10.71
C VAL A 595 10.06 -12.69 -11.57
N GLN A 596 10.32 -11.90 -12.64
CA GLN A 596 11.48 -12.08 -13.50
C GLN A 596 12.79 -11.84 -12.72
N ALA A 597 12.84 -10.78 -11.91
CA ALA A 597 14.00 -10.48 -11.06
C ALA A 597 14.30 -11.58 -10.05
N LEU A 598 13.26 -12.14 -9.43
CA LEU A 598 13.39 -13.28 -8.51
C LEU A 598 13.95 -14.51 -9.23
N GLY A 599 13.35 -14.88 -10.37
CA GLY A 599 13.81 -16.02 -11.15
C GLY A 599 15.26 -15.88 -11.61
N ARG A 600 15.63 -14.69 -12.13
CA ARG A 600 17.00 -14.42 -12.54
C ARG A 600 18.00 -14.42 -11.37
N ALA A 601 17.63 -13.84 -10.23
CA ALA A 601 18.47 -13.85 -9.04
C ALA A 601 18.74 -15.28 -8.55
N GLU A 602 17.75 -16.15 -8.64
CA GLU A 602 17.88 -17.57 -8.29
C GLU A 602 18.78 -18.31 -9.30
N LEU A 603 18.64 -18.07 -10.59
CA LEU A 603 19.52 -18.62 -11.64
C LEU A 603 20.99 -18.15 -11.47
N GLU A 604 21.22 -16.89 -11.12
CA GLU A 604 22.59 -16.38 -10.90
C GLU A 604 23.28 -16.99 -9.67
N VAL A 605 22.49 -17.32 -8.62
CA VAL A 605 23.00 -18.05 -7.45
C VAL A 605 23.29 -19.51 -7.82
N ALA A 606 22.37 -20.14 -8.57
CA ALA A 606 22.48 -21.51 -9.03
C ALA A 606 23.71 -21.77 -9.91
N GLY A 607 23.97 -20.89 -10.85
CA GLY A 607 25.10 -21.01 -11.77
C GLY A 607 26.49 -21.08 -11.11
N ARG A 608 26.59 -20.68 -9.85
CA ARG A 608 27.86 -20.81 -9.07
C ARG A 608 28.05 -22.17 -8.41
N ASP A 609 26.98 -22.88 -8.07
CA ASP A 609 27.03 -24.13 -7.27
C ASP A 609 26.74 -25.41 -8.09
N VAL A 610 26.28 -25.28 -9.36
CA VAL A 610 25.78 -26.39 -10.20
C VAL A 610 26.85 -27.51 -10.37
N GLN A 611 28.07 -27.16 -10.70
CA GLN A 611 29.11 -28.16 -11.01
C GLN A 611 29.55 -28.97 -9.77
N GLU A 612 29.50 -28.37 -8.58
CA GLU A 612 30.00 -29.02 -7.36
C GLU A 612 28.93 -29.95 -6.77
N THR A 613 27.65 -29.51 -6.81
CA THR A 613 26.53 -30.31 -6.27
C THR A 613 26.22 -31.53 -7.15
N THR A 614 26.24 -31.41 -8.48
CA THR A 614 26.00 -32.54 -9.41
C THR A 614 27.05 -33.65 -9.23
N LYS A 615 28.33 -33.27 -9.14
CA LYS A 615 29.42 -34.21 -8.85
C LYS A 615 29.21 -34.95 -7.54
N SER A 616 28.69 -34.26 -6.51
CA SER A 616 28.42 -34.85 -5.20
C SER A 616 27.26 -35.84 -5.22
N ILE A 617 26.14 -35.55 -5.91
CA ILE A 617 24.98 -36.43 -6.03
C ILE A 617 25.36 -37.72 -6.76
N VAL A 618 26.00 -37.62 -7.93
CA VAL A 618 26.41 -38.75 -8.75
C VAL A 618 27.46 -39.61 -8.03
N ALA A 619 28.47 -38.96 -7.41
CA ALA A 619 29.51 -39.70 -6.68
C ALA A 619 28.99 -40.42 -5.43
N ALA A 620 27.95 -39.89 -4.78
CA ALA A 620 27.34 -40.50 -3.61
C ALA A 620 26.30 -41.59 -3.96
N GLY A 621 25.89 -41.71 -5.22
CA GLY A 621 24.85 -42.66 -5.63
C GLY A 621 23.48 -42.29 -5.10
N GLY A 622 23.14 -40.97 -5.13
CA GLY A 622 21.87 -40.43 -4.64
C GLY A 622 20.67 -41.15 -5.24
N ARG A 623 19.55 -41.20 -4.50
CA ARG A 623 18.31 -41.92 -4.89
C ARG A 623 17.16 -40.95 -4.91
N LEU A 624 16.26 -41.11 -5.89
CA LEU A 624 15.02 -40.32 -5.99
C LEU A 624 13.83 -41.12 -5.45
N HIS A 625 13.18 -40.64 -4.42
CA HIS A 625 11.98 -41.19 -3.85
C HIS A 625 10.79 -40.31 -4.20
N VAL A 626 9.81 -40.85 -4.90
CA VAL A 626 8.64 -40.07 -5.36
C VAL A 626 7.36 -40.66 -4.75
N LEU A 627 6.58 -39.84 -4.05
CA LEU A 627 5.23 -40.15 -3.63
C LEU A 627 4.27 -39.15 -4.25
N ALA A 628 3.45 -39.60 -5.20
CA ALA A 628 2.40 -38.76 -5.76
C ALA A 628 1.03 -39.23 -5.27
N ILE A 629 0.24 -38.26 -4.80
CA ILE A 629 -1.07 -38.46 -4.20
C ILE A 629 -2.06 -37.60 -4.99
N GLY A 630 -3.11 -38.25 -5.55
CA GLY A 630 -4.15 -37.58 -6.30
C GLY A 630 -5.55 -37.97 -5.85
N VAL A 631 -6.36 -37.03 -5.42
CA VAL A 631 -7.72 -37.27 -4.96
C VAL A 631 -8.71 -36.54 -5.86
N SER A 632 -9.30 -37.24 -6.80
CA SER A 632 -10.38 -36.78 -7.65
C SER A 632 -11.77 -37.12 -7.09
N ASP A 633 -11.93 -38.32 -6.53
CA ASP A 633 -13.16 -38.76 -5.87
C ASP A 633 -12.97 -38.81 -4.35
N TYR A 634 -13.86 -38.14 -3.62
CA TYR A 634 -13.80 -38.02 -2.15
C TYR A 634 -14.76 -38.99 -1.45
N GLY A 635 -15.46 -39.89 -2.22
CA GLY A 635 -16.46 -40.83 -1.72
C GLY A 635 -17.80 -40.17 -1.40
N ASP A 636 -18.77 -40.95 -0.94
CA ASP A 636 -20.18 -40.55 -0.78
C ASP A 636 -20.40 -39.37 0.19
N LYS A 637 -19.61 -39.31 1.27
CA LYS A 637 -19.75 -38.26 2.29
C LYS A 637 -19.25 -36.88 1.83
N ALA A 638 -18.49 -36.83 0.76
CA ALA A 638 -17.88 -35.63 0.21
C ALA A 638 -17.98 -35.56 -1.33
N ALA A 639 -18.98 -36.23 -1.94
CA ALA A 639 -19.15 -36.35 -3.39
C ALA A 639 -19.20 -34.99 -4.14
N ARG A 640 -19.58 -33.91 -3.44
CA ARG A 640 -19.56 -32.53 -3.97
C ARG A 640 -18.16 -31.94 -4.14
N LEU A 641 -17.14 -32.56 -3.54
CA LEU A 641 -15.74 -32.11 -3.66
C LEU A 641 -15.02 -32.73 -4.86
N ARG A 642 -15.74 -33.45 -5.75
CA ARG A 642 -15.13 -34.13 -6.88
C ARG A 642 -14.35 -33.20 -7.78
N LEU A 643 -13.10 -33.59 -8.11
CA LEU A 643 -12.20 -32.93 -9.05
C LEU A 643 -12.06 -33.76 -10.33
N LYS A 644 -11.66 -33.15 -11.42
CA LYS A 644 -11.58 -33.81 -12.71
C LYS A 644 -10.23 -34.47 -12.95
N PHE A 645 -9.15 -33.80 -12.58
CA PHE A 645 -7.82 -34.23 -13.01
C PHE A 645 -6.88 -34.66 -11.87
N ALA A 646 -7.16 -34.38 -10.60
CA ALA A 646 -6.22 -34.59 -9.49
C ALA A 646 -5.58 -36.00 -9.45
N ALA A 647 -6.38 -37.06 -9.61
CA ALA A 647 -5.86 -38.44 -9.68
C ALA A 647 -5.00 -38.69 -10.93
N LYS A 648 -5.31 -38.02 -12.04
CA LYS A 648 -4.52 -38.05 -13.27
C LYS A 648 -3.23 -37.28 -13.11
N ASP A 649 -3.26 -36.13 -12.50
CA ASP A 649 -2.09 -35.29 -12.25
C ASP A 649 -1.00 -36.06 -11.50
N ALA A 650 -1.39 -36.74 -10.42
CA ALA A 650 -0.46 -37.59 -9.66
C ALA A 650 0.11 -38.73 -10.52
N ALA A 651 -0.70 -39.32 -11.38
CA ALA A 651 -0.24 -40.41 -12.26
C ALA A 651 0.74 -39.90 -13.34
N ASP A 652 0.47 -38.74 -13.91
CA ASP A 652 1.32 -38.12 -14.93
C ASP A 652 2.68 -37.69 -14.36
N VAL A 653 2.70 -37.12 -13.14
CA VAL A 653 3.94 -36.73 -12.44
C VAL A 653 4.82 -37.97 -12.16
N VAL A 654 4.24 -39.06 -11.65
CA VAL A 654 4.99 -40.30 -11.46
C VAL A 654 5.44 -40.86 -12.80
N GLY A 655 4.57 -40.86 -13.82
CA GLY A 655 4.89 -41.37 -15.15
C GLY A 655 6.07 -40.66 -15.79
N LEU A 656 6.14 -39.35 -15.64
CA LEU A 656 7.24 -38.54 -16.16
C LEU A 656 8.54 -38.76 -15.40
N LEU A 657 8.52 -38.70 -14.08
CA LEU A 657 9.70 -38.92 -13.25
C LEU A 657 10.25 -40.37 -13.34
N PHE A 658 9.40 -41.31 -13.71
CA PHE A 658 9.80 -42.74 -13.90
C PHE A 658 10.15 -43.08 -15.35
N GLY A 659 9.97 -42.19 -16.32
CA GLY A 659 10.48 -42.36 -17.69
C GLY A 659 9.60 -43.19 -18.64
N THR A 660 8.28 -43.29 -18.45
CA THR A 660 7.41 -44.13 -19.27
C THR A 660 6.72 -43.43 -20.44
N GLN A 661 6.74 -42.12 -20.54
CA GLN A 661 5.99 -41.43 -21.61
C GLN A 661 6.76 -40.40 -22.47
N VAL A 662 7.78 -39.70 -21.98
CA VAL A 662 8.49 -38.71 -22.80
C VAL A 662 9.94 -38.55 -22.37
N GLY A 663 10.86 -39.18 -23.07
CA GLY A 663 12.27 -38.84 -23.04
C GLY A 663 13.07 -39.19 -21.77
N PRO A 664 14.37 -39.08 -21.83
CA PRO A 664 15.31 -39.77 -20.93
C PRO A 664 15.72 -39.01 -19.66
N PHE A 665 14.90 -38.17 -19.10
CA PHE A 665 15.21 -37.60 -17.81
C PHE A 665 15.16 -38.71 -16.74
N ASN A 666 16.29 -39.02 -16.12
CA ASN A 666 16.49 -40.08 -15.11
C ASN A 666 16.35 -41.56 -15.59
N SER A 667 16.64 -41.83 -16.84
CA SER A 667 16.91 -43.26 -17.25
C SER A 667 18.15 -43.81 -16.49
N MET A 668 18.23 -45.10 -16.32
CA MET A 668 19.34 -45.78 -15.60
C MET A 668 20.71 -45.22 -16.04
N GLY A 669 21.39 -44.53 -15.11
CA GLY A 669 22.65 -43.87 -15.34
C GLY A 669 22.61 -42.32 -15.27
N GLY A 670 21.44 -41.70 -15.05
CA GLY A 670 21.29 -40.26 -14.88
C GLY A 670 21.67 -39.77 -13.48
N LEU A 671 21.15 -38.61 -13.10
CA LEU A 671 21.47 -37.87 -11.85
C LEU A 671 21.26 -38.75 -10.59
N TYR A 672 20.23 -39.60 -10.55
CA TYR A 672 19.92 -40.50 -9.45
C TYR A 672 20.11 -41.96 -9.82
N ALA A 673 20.84 -42.68 -8.98
CA ALA A 673 21.20 -44.10 -9.22
C ALA A 673 19.96 -45.02 -9.22
N HIS A 674 18.92 -44.67 -8.43
CA HIS A 674 17.67 -45.42 -8.33
C HIS A 674 16.48 -44.47 -8.12
N ILE A 675 15.33 -44.82 -8.74
CA ILE A 675 14.05 -44.13 -8.57
C ILE A 675 13.04 -45.05 -7.89
N TRP A 676 12.43 -44.61 -6.82
CA TRP A 676 11.42 -45.33 -6.03
C TRP A 676 10.07 -44.66 -6.11
N PRO A 677 9.23 -44.98 -7.11
CA PRO A 677 7.93 -44.32 -7.27
C PRO A 677 6.86 -45.00 -6.39
N GLN A 678 5.98 -44.19 -5.82
CA GLN A 678 4.73 -44.59 -5.18
C GLN A 678 3.60 -43.69 -5.69
N LEU A 679 2.48 -44.28 -6.08
CA LEU A 679 1.29 -43.58 -6.55
C LEU A 679 0.09 -43.97 -5.71
N LEU A 680 -0.62 -42.98 -5.16
CA LEU A 680 -1.90 -43.20 -4.50
C LEU A 680 -2.98 -42.40 -5.22
N ARG A 681 -4.07 -43.04 -5.59
CA ARG A 681 -5.18 -42.37 -6.28
C ARG A 681 -6.51 -42.73 -5.59
N ASP A 682 -7.37 -41.71 -5.45
CA ASP A 682 -8.74 -41.90 -4.96
C ASP A 682 -8.81 -42.84 -3.73
N GLY A 683 -9.47 -43.96 -3.79
CA GLY A 683 -9.64 -44.90 -2.70
C GLY A 683 -8.34 -45.40 -2.02
N GLU A 684 -7.19 -45.33 -2.70
CA GLU A 684 -5.89 -45.65 -2.12
C GLU A 684 -5.31 -44.50 -1.31
N ALA A 685 -5.74 -43.26 -1.64
CA ALA A 685 -5.31 -42.02 -1.01
C ALA A 685 -6.18 -41.63 0.21
N ASP A 686 -6.65 -42.65 0.96
CA ASP A 686 -7.28 -42.41 2.25
C ASP A 686 -6.21 -41.99 3.28
N ARG A 687 -6.64 -41.44 4.41
CA ARG A 687 -5.72 -40.98 5.46
C ARG A 687 -4.70 -42.04 5.86
N ALA A 688 -5.13 -43.27 6.06
CA ALA A 688 -4.26 -44.36 6.47
C ALA A 688 -3.28 -44.76 5.35
N GLY A 689 -3.72 -44.76 4.09
CA GLY A 689 -2.92 -45.01 2.90
C GLY A 689 -1.78 -44.03 2.74
N ILE A 690 -2.10 -42.74 2.89
CA ILE A 690 -1.11 -41.66 2.82
C ILE A 690 -0.02 -41.84 3.89
N PHE A 691 -0.40 -42.03 5.16
CA PHE A 691 0.58 -42.24 6.22
C PHE A 691 1.39 -43.54 6.07
N ARG A 692 0.79 -44.63 5.54
CA ARG A 692 1.55 -45.84 5.21
C ARG A 692 2.57 -45.61 4.12
N ALA A 693 2.23 -44.83 3.07
CA ALA A 693 3.13 -44.53 1.98
C ALA A 693 4.30 -43.64 2.45
N LEU A 694 4.03 -42.60 3.24
CA LEU A 694 5.04 -41.78 3.87
C LEU A 694 5.97 -42.62 4.76
N GLY A 695 5.41 -43.47 5.59
CA GLY A 695 6.19 -44.39 6.43
C GLY A 695 7.06 -45.39 5.62
N SER A 696 6.54 -45.88 4.49
CA SER A 696 7.29 -46.77 3.57
C SER A 696 8.45 -46.00 2.90
N MET A 697 8.21 -44.78 2.42
CA MET A 697 9.24 -43.90 1.85
C MET A 697 10.36 -43.64 2.87
N LYS A 698 10.00 -43.23 4.08
CA LYS A 698 10.93 -43.05 5.18
C LYS A 698 11.78 -44.29 5.49
N ALA A 699 11.15 -45.45 5.53
CA ALA A 699 11.85 -46.73 5.77
C ALA A 699 12.81 -47.07 4.63
N ASN A 700 12.46 -46.72 3.38
CA ASN A 700 13.36 -46.96 2.23
C ASN A 700 14.55 -46.00 2.26
N MET A 701 14.39 -44.76 2.56
CA MET A 701 15.46 -43.75 2.71
C MET A 701 16.40 -44.16 3.87
N ALA A 702 15.85 -44.66 4.96
CA ALA A 702 16.61 -45.03 6.16
C ALA A 702 17.45 -46.30 6.00
N LYS A 703 17.20 -47.17 5.01
CA LYS A 703 17.93 -48.46 4.84
C LYS A 703 19.40 -48.27 4.51
N ASP A 704 19.75 -47.22 3.78
CA ASP A 704 21.13 -46.98 3.35
C ASP A 704 21.30 -45.47 3.06
N PRO A 705 21.37 -44.63 4.11
CA PRO A 705 21.34 -43.19 3.93
C PRO A 705 22.67 -42.70 3.34
N VAL A 706 22.60 -42.22 2.10
CA VAL A 706 23.78 -41.62 1.41
C VAL A 706 23.85 -40.10 1.56
N GLY A 707 22.83 -39.50 2.17
CA GLY A 707 22.79 -38.05 2.42
C GLY A 707 22.46 -37.17 1.21
N GLN A 708 22.42 -37.78 0.01
CA GLN A 708 22.11 -37.12 -1.27
C GLN A 708 20.80 -37.61 -1.89
N ASP A 709 19.97 -38.31 -1.14
CA ASP A 709 18.65 -38.70 -1.57
C ASP A 709 17.73 -37.48 -1.71
N LEU A 710 16.82 -37.54 -2.71
CA LEU A 710 15.72 -36.59 -2.86
C LEU A 710 14.37 -37.28 -2.63
N ALA A 711 13.60 -36.78 -1.69
CA ALA A 711 12.22 -37.15 -1.50
C ALA A 711 11.31 -36.09 -2.14
N VAL A 712 10.51 -36.51 -3.13
CA VAL A 712 9.49 -35.66 -3.76
C VAL A 712 8.12 -36.16 -3.32
N VAL A 713 7.35 -35.27 -2.66
CA VAL A 713 5.97 -35.54 -2.28
C VAL A 713 5.05 -34.59 -3.04
N PHE A 714 4.31 -35.14 -4.00
CA PHE A 714 3.33 -34.40 -4.79
C PHE A 714 1.92 -34.72 -4.26
N PHE A 715 1.12 -33.68 -4.06
CA PHE A 715 -0.28 -33.81 -3.69
C PHE A 715 -1.15 -32.98 -4.64
N SER A 716 -2.11 -33.58 -5.32
CA SER A 716 -3.17 -32.93 -6.08
C SER A 716 -4.53 -33.26 -5.47
N GLY A 717 -5.30 -32.24 -5.09
CA GLY A 717 -6.58 -32.40 -4.41
C GLY A 717 -7.07 -31.16 -3.73
N HIS A 718 -8.01 -31.30 -2.78
CA HIS A 718 -8.50 -30.17 -2.00
C HIS A 718 -7.72 -29.96 -0.71
N GLY A 719 -7.58 -28.70 -0.35
CA GLY A 719 -7.24 -28.25 0.98
C GLY A 719 -8.41 -27.51 1.64
N ALA A 720 -8.40 -27.40 2.96
CA ALA A 720 -9.37 -26.65 3.73
C ALA A 720 -8.72 -25.86 4.87
N LEU A 721 -9.22 -24.66 5.11
CA LEU A 721 -8.86 -23.85 6.27
C LEU A 721 -9.99 -23.97 7.31
N ILE A 722 -9.70 -24.50 8.50
CA ILE A 722 -10.66 -24.66 9.60
C ILE A 722 -9.99 -24.14 10.87
N ASP A 723 -10.62 -23.20 11.57
CA ASP A 723 -10.07 -22.59 12.79
C ASP A 723 -8.62 -22.08 12.59
N GLU A 724 -8.38 -21.39 11.49
CA GLU A 724 -7.06 -20.84 11.09
C GLU A 724 -5.95 -21.93 10.90
N ARG A 725 -6.33 -23.19 10.71
CA ARG A 725 -5.41 -24.29 10.44
C ARG A 725 -5.73 -24.92 9.10
N PHE A 726 -4.67 -25.25 8.35
CA PHE A 726 -4.79 -25.91 7.07
C PHE A 726 -4.86 -27.44 7.22
N TYR A 727 -5.71 -28.05 6.40
CA TYR A 727 -5.93 -29.49 6.31
C TYR A 727 -5.89 -29.95 4.87
N LEU A 728 -5.18 -31.03 4.56
CA LEU A 728 -5.29 -31.76 3.32
C LEU A 728 -6.49 -32.73 3.41
N LEU A 729 -7.27 -32.82 2.33
CA LEU A 729 -8.47 -33.65 2.28
C LEU A 729 -8.17 -34.97 1.58
N PRO A 730 -8.07 -36.11 2.30
CA PRO A 730 -7.86 -37.41 1.72
C PRO A 730 -9.16 -38.01 1.18
N TYR A 731 -9.09 -39.13 0.45
CA TYR A 731 -10.28 -39.91 0.11
C TYR A 731 -11.01 -40.37 1.37
N GLY A 732 -12.35 -40.36 1.31
CA GLY A 732 -13.21 -40.75 2.42
C GLY A 732 -13.37 -39.72 3.52
N VAL A 733 -12.90 -38.49 3.29
CA VAL A 733 -13.11 -37.36 4.22
C VAL A 733 -14.61 -37.12 4.46
N ASP A 734 -14.97 -36.78 5.69
CA ASP A 734 -16.35 -36.51 6.05
C ASP A 734 -16.64 -35.04 6.01
N ALA A 735 -17.22 -34.54 4.92
CA ALA A 735 -17.49 -33.13 4.68
C ALA A 735 -18.90 -32.67 5.10
N ARG A 736 -19.60 -33.40 6.00
CA ARG A 736 -20.93 -33.05 6.46
C ARG A 736 -20.94 -31.85 7.39
N SER A 737 -19.90 -31.67 8.20
CA SER A 737 -19.67 -30.48 9.00
C SER A 737 -18.18 -30.14 9.10
N ALA A 738 -17.84 -28.93 9.56
CA ALA A 738 -16.45 -28.52 9.80
C ALA A 738 -15.77 -29.41 10.87
N ALA A 739 -16.50 -29.87 11.87
CA ALA A 739 -15.99 -30.75 12.93
C ALA A 739 -15.68 -32.16 12.39
N ASP A 740 -16.59 -32.74 11.56
CA ASP A 740 -16.39 -34.03 10.93
C ASP A 740 -15.21 -33.99 9.95
N LEU A 741 -15.12 -32.89 9.18
CA LEU A 741 -14.04 -32.69 8.24
C LEU A 741 -12.69 -32.63 8.96
N LYS A 742 -12.59 -31.83 10.04
CA LYS A 742 -11.39 -31.73 10.87
C LYS A 742 -10.96 -33.07 11.48
N ALA A 743 -11.92 -33.93 11.86
CA ALA A 743 -11.64 -35.25 12.44
C ALA A 743 -11.14 -36.26 11.39
N SER A 744 -11.49 -36.11 10.13
CA SER A 744 -11.19 -37.07 9.04
C SER A 744 -10.10 -36.58 8.07
N ALA A 745 -9.77 -35.30 8.05
CA ALA A 745 -8.71 -34.71 7.24
C ALA A 745 -7.32 -34.89 7.86
N ILE A 746 -6.28 -34.48 7.14
CA ILE A 746 -4.88 -34.48 7.61
C ILE A 746 -4.48 -33.07 7.90
N SER A 747 -4.16 -32.74 9.15
CA SER A 747 -3.70 -31.38 9.49
C SER A 747 -2.32 -31.09 8.93
N ALA A 748 -2.03 -29.81 8.67
CA ALA A 748 -0.72 -29.34 8.21
C ALA A 748 0.41 -29.82 9.14
N ASN A 749 0.20 -29.82 10.46
CA ASN A 749 1.21 -30.27 11.42
C ASN A 749 1.50 -31.77 11.32
N GLU A 750 0.45 -32.61 11.22
CA GLU A 750 0.63 -34.05 11.06
C GLU A 750 1.39 -34.40 9.77
N PHE A 751 1.04 -33.71 8.67
CA PHE A 751 1.74 -33.88 7.41
C PHE A 751 3.19 -33.40 7.50
N HIS A 752 3.40 -32.24 8.11
CA HIS A 752 4.73 -31.68 8.36
C HIS A 752 5.63 -32.65 9.15
N ASP A 753 5.15 -33.19 10.27
CA ASP A 753 5.95 -34.05 11.15
C ASP A 753 6.46 -35.29 10.43
N GLU A 754 5.64 -35.88 9.55
CA GLU A 754 6.06 -37.04 8.74
C GLU A 754 7.06 -36.66 7.64
N VAL A 755 6.82 -35.54 6.93
CA VAL A 755 7.66 -35.10 5.81
C VAL A 755 9.00 -34.54 6.31
N ALA A 756 9.00 -33.76 7.38
CA ALA A 756 10.22 -33.23 8.00
C ALA A 756 11.16 -34.33 8.50
N ALA A 757 10.61 -35.51 8.86
CA ALA A 757 11.43 -36.66 9.26
C ALA A 757 12.35 -37.18 8.16
N PHE A 758 12.07 -36.91 6.88
CA PHE A 758 12.90 -37.30 5.73
C PHE A 758 14.20 -36.49 5.65
N THR A 759 14.23 -35.27 6.18
CA THR A 759 15.41 -34.39 6.14
C THR A 759 16.65 -35.01 6.81
N LYS A 760 16.46 -36.02 7.64
CA LYS A 760 17.55 -36.80 8.24
C LYS A 760 18.31 -37.68 7.24
N TYR A 761 17.68 -37.96 6.09
CA TYR A 761 18.18 -38.95 5.12
C TYR A 761 18.51 -38.29 3.76
N GLY A 762 17.97 -37.12 3.47
CA GLY A 762 18.15 -36.42 2.21
C GLY A 762 17.40 -35.11 2.15
N ARG A 763 17.32 -34.57 0.96
CA ARG A 763 16.55 -33.34 0.65
C ARG A 763 15.08 -33.68 0.44
N VAL A 764 14.19 -32.72 0.69
CA VAL A 764 12.75 -32.94 0.60
C VAL A 764 12.09 -31.81 -0.20
N LEU A 765 11.36 -32.19 -1.24
CA LEU A 765 10.55 -31.32 -2.07
C LEU A 765 9.07 -31.71 -1.95
N VAL A 766 8.25 -30.75 -1.57
CA VAL A 766 6.78 -30.90 -1.53
C VAL A 766 6.16 -30.03 -2.60
N LEU A 767 5.36 -30.64 -3.45
CA LEU A 767 4.63 -30.01 -4.53
C LEU A 767 3.14 -30.11 -4.25
N LEU A 768 2.46 -28.99 -4.08
CA LEU A 768 1.05 -28.96 -3.70
C LEU A 768 0.22 -28.31 -4.80
N ASP A 769 -0.52 -29.13 -5.53
CA ASP A 769 -1.57 -28.68 -6.44
C ASP A 769 -2.93 -28.76 -5.75
N ALA A 770 -3.11 -27.92 -4.73
CA ALA A 770 -4.31 -27.92 -3.91
C ALA A 770 -5.32 -26.88 -4.40
N CYS A 771 -6.36 -27.37 -5.08
CA CYS A 771 -7.45 -26.55 -5.59
C CYS A 771 -8.30 -25.96 -4.46
N HIS A 772 -8.67 -24.69 -4.63
CA HIS A 772 -9.71 -24.07 -3.81
C HIS A 772 -11.07 -24.39 -4.42
N SER A 773 -11.88 -25.18 -3.74
CA SER A 773 -13.20 -25.57 -4.30
C SER A 773 -14.28 -24.52 -4.13
N GLY A 774 -14.08 -23.47 -3.30
CA GLY A 774 -15.20 -22.63 -2.85
C GLY A 774 -16.33 -23.47 -2.22
N ALA A 775 -16.05 -24.74 -1.92
CA ALA A 775 -17.04 -25.67 -1.43
C ALA A 775 -17.49 -25.26 -0.02
N VAL A 776 -18.78 -25.37 0.20
CA VAL A 776 -19.43 -25.10 1.47
C VAL A 776 -19.66 -26.44 2.16
N THR A 777 -19.33 -26.58 3.44
CA THR A 777 -19.67 -27.75 4.26
C THR A 777 -21.18 -27.91 4.38
N GLY A 778 -21.66 -29.07 4.82
CA GLY A 778 -23.09 -29.35 4.97
C GLY A 778 -23.81 -28.39 5.92
N ASP A 779 -23.09 -27.76 6.84
CA ASP A 779 -23.57 -26.75 7.80
C ASP A 779 -23.49 -25.31 7.27
N GLY A 780 -23.07 -25.10 6.02
CA GLY A 780 -22.97 -23.77 5.39
C GLY A 780 -21.63 -23.05 5.58
N SER A 781 -20.64 -23.67 6.25
CA SER A 781 -19.30 -23.09 6.41
C SER A 781 -18.54 -23.13 5.07
N THR A 782 -17.93 -22.01 4.66
CA THR A 782 -17.11 -21.92 3.44
C THR A 782 -15.73 -22.49 3.71
N LEU A 783 -15.30 -23.45 2.88
CA LEU A 783 -13.92 -23.95 2.91
C LEU A 783 -13.04 -22.99 2.13
N ILE A 784 -12.10 -22.35 2.83
CA ILE A 784 -11.08 -21.50 2.23
C ILE A 784 -9.79 -22.32 2.17
N SER A 785 -9.21 -22.51 0.98
CA SER A 785 -7.88 -23.10 0.86
C SER A 785 -6.84 -22.01 1.14
N ASN A 786 -5.82 -22.36 1.91
CA ASN A 786 -4.67 -21.50 2.10
C ASN A 786 -3.40 -22.38 2.15
N ALA A 787 -2.97 -22.82 0.97
CA ALA A 787 -1.72 -23.58 0.79
C ALA A 787 -0.51 -22.81 1.36
N GLU A 788 -0.60 -21.47 1.41
CA GLU A 788 0.35 -20.61 2.09
C GLU A 788 0.50 -20.93 3.58
N LEU A 789 -0.57 -21.35 4.26
CA LEU A 789 -0.48 -21.73 5.67
C LEU A 789 0.27 -23.05 5.87
N LEU A 790 0.09 -24.01 4.94
CA LEU A 790 0.91 -25.24 4.95
C LEU A 790 2.37 -24.93 4.68
N ARG A 791 2.64 -24.06 3.70
CA ARG A 791 3.99 -23.57 3.41
C ARG A 791 4.63 -22.95 4.65
N ARG A 792 3.91 -22.11 5.39
CA ARG A 792 4.39 -21.50 6.64
C ARG A 792 4.63 -22.52 7.74
N THR A 793 3.78 -23.52 7.87
CA THR A 793 3.95 -24.61 8.85
C THR A 793 5.23 -25.40 8.57
N MET A 794 5.59 -25.54 7.29
CA MET A 794 6.81 -26.26 6.87
C MET A 794 8.08 -25.41 6.89
N ALA A 795 7.94 -24.11 7.14
CA ALA A 795 9.01 -23.12 7.05
C ALA A 795 10.20 -23.34 8.00
N ASP A 796 10.01 -24.04 9.11
CA ASP A 796 11.05 -24.30 10.13
C ASP A 796 11.84 -25.61 9.89
N SER A 797 11.48 -26.37 8.84
CA SER A 797 12.16 -27.60 8.46
C SER A 797 12.92 -27.38 7.14
N ASN A 798 14.05 -28.07 6.92
CA ASN A 798 14.78 -28.07 5.65
C ASN A 798 13.96 -28.75 4.53
N VAL A 799 12.71 -28.33 4.33
CA VAL A 799 11.77 -28.81 3.32
C VAL A 799 11.46 -27.68 2.36
N THR A 800 11.66 -27.90 1.07
CA THR A 800 11.21 -26.98 0.03
C THR A 800 9.75 -27.25 -0.30
N VAL A 801 8.92 -26.20 -0.37
CA VAL A 801 7.49 -26.32 -0.68
C VAL A 801 7.13 -25.39 -1.84
N LEU A 802 6.58 -26.00 -2.90
CA LEU A 802 5.94 -25.28 -3.99
C LEU A 802 4.43 -25.49 -3.92
N THR A 803 3.67 -24.41 -4.06
CA THR A 803 2.20 -24.44 -4.09
C THR A 803 1.69 -23.93 -5.44
N SER A 804 0.60 -24.50 -5.88
CA SER A 804 -0.01 -24.13 -7.17
C SER A 804 -0.54 -22.70 -7.21
N SER A 805 -0.88 -22.10 -6.06
CA SER A 805 -1.43 -20.75 -5.96
C SER A 805 -1.05 -20.08 -4.65
N THR A 806 -1.13 -18.75 -4.64
CA THR A 806 -0.98 -17.91 -3.44
C THR A 806 -2.27 -17.90 -2.60
N ALA A 807 -2.25 -17.23 -1.44
CA ALA A 807 -3.25 -17.36 -0.35
C ALA A 807 -4.72 -17.12 -0.73
N ASN A 808 -5.02 -16.43 -1.82
CA ASN A 808 -6.38 -16.02 -2.18
C ASN A 808 -6.78 -16.43 -3.62
N GLU A 809 -6.02 -17.32 -4.24
CA GLU A 809 -6.23 -17.71 -5.63
C GLU A 809 -6.69 -19.17 -5.74
N PHE A 810 -7.34 -19.45 -6.86
CA PHE A 810 -7.80 -20.80 -7.19
C PHE A 810 -6.73 -21.53 -8.01
N SER A 811 -6.48 -22.79 -7.72
CA SER A 811 -5.84 -23.67 -8.69
C SER A 811 -6.85 -24.08 -9.74
N LEU A 812 -6.50 -23.86 -11.00
CA LEU A 812 -7.41 -24.04 -12.12
C LEU A 812 -7.16 -25.35 -12.83
N GLU A 813 -8.25 -26.03 -13.23
CA GLU A 813 -8.25 -27.21 -14.09
C GLU A 813 -8.95 -26.88 -15.42
N ASP A 814 -8.41 -27.29 -16.57
CA ASP A 814 -9.07 -27.10 -17.87
C ASP A 814 -8.81 -28.30 -18.80
N ASP A 815 -9.82 -28.66 -19.58
CA ASP A 815 -9.71 -29.71 -20.62
C ASP A 815 -8.63 -29.40 -21.66
N LYS A 816 -8.31 -28.14 -21.88
CA LYS A 816 -7.25 -27.72 -22.80
C LYS A 816 -5.87 -28.23 -22.38
N TRP A 817 -5.61 -28.23 -21.07
CA TRP A 817 -4.35 -28.72 -20.51
C TRP A 817 -4.40 -30.20 -20.18
N ASN A 818 -5.59 -30.74 -20.02
CA ASN A 818 -5.87 -32.13 -19.61
C ASN A 818 -5.25 -32.45 -18.23
N ASN A 819 -5.04 -31.43 -17.39
CA ASN A 819 -4.43 -31.42 -16.04
C ASN A 819 -4.88 -30.16 -15.30
N GLY A 820 -4.48 -30.00 -14.05
CA GLY A 820 -4.38 -28.72 -13.38
C GLY A 820 -3.32 -27.84 -14.05
N ALA A 821 -3.49 -26.50 -14.03
CA ALA A 821 -2.55 -25.57 -14.66
C ALA A 821 -1.12 -25.70 -14.10
N PHE A 822 -1.00 -25.82 -12.78
CA PHE A 822 0.28 -26.05 -12.11
C PHE A 822 0.91 -27.38 -12.53
N THR A 823 0.14 -28.46 -12.49
CA THR A 823 0.63 -29.78 -12.92
C THR A 823 1.01 -29.77 -14.39
N ARG A 824 0.25 -29.10 -15.27
CA ARG A 824 0.62 -28.97 -16.68
C ARG A 824 1.97 -28.28 -16.84
N ALA A 825 2.18 -27.15 -16.21
CA ALA A 825 3.45 -26.42 -16.24
C ALA A 825 4.61 -27.26 -15.64
N LEU A 826 4.34 -28.01 -14.55
CA LEU A 826 5.32 -28.92 -13.94
C LEU A 826 5.75 -30.04 -14.91
N LEU A 827 4.80 -30.64 -15.62
CA LEU A 827 5.08 -31.67 -16.60
C LEU A 827 5.87 -31.13 -17.79
N ASP A 828 5.57 -29.95 -18.28
CA ASP A 828 6.29 -29.29 -19.36
C ASP A 828 7.73 -28.96 -18.93
N ALA A 829 7.90 -28.36 -17.73
CA ALA A 829 9.19 -28.08 -17.16
C ALA A 829 10.07 -29.33 -17.06
N LEU A 830 9.56 -30.37 -16.39
CA LEU A 830 10.28 -31.62 -16.19
C LEU A 830 10.45 -32.44 -17.49
N GLY A 831 9.70 -32.10 -18.53
CA GLY A 831 9.77 -32.72 -19.86
C GLY A 831 10.84 -32.17 -20.80
N LYS A 832 11.57 -31.17 -20.45
CA LYS A 832 12.73 -30.47 -21.08
C LYS A 832 12.61 -28.94 -21.13
N ASP A 833 11.41 -28.38 -21.11
CA ASP A 833 11.23 -26.96 -21.34
C ASP A 833 11.71 -26.14 -20.13
N GLY A 834 11.93 -26.80 -18.98
CA GLY A 834 12.46 -26.20 -17.77
C GLY A 834 13.98 -26.13 -17.69
N ASP A 835 14.74 -26.78 -18.59
CA ASP A 835 16.19 -26.66 -18.71
C ASP A 835 16.49 -25.38 -19.52
N GLU A 836 16.49 -24.23 -18.84
CA GLU A 836 16.57 -22.91 -19.48
C GLU A 836 17.99 -22.54 -19.89
N ASP A 837 19.01 -22.96 -19.14
CA ASP A 837 20.42 -22.72 -19.45
C ASP A 837 21.04 -23.81 -20.34
N HIS A 838 20.27 -24.87 -20.67
CA HIS A 838 20.66 -25.98 -21.56
C HIS A 838 21.89 -26.76 -21.07
N ASP A 839 22.05 -26.86 -19.75
CA ASP A 839 23.13 -27.68 -19.14
C ASP A 839 22.77 -29.18 -19.04
N GLY A 840 21.55 -29.54 -19.38
CA GLY A 840 20.99 -30.90 -19.36
C GLY A 840 20.41 -31.31 -18.01
N LEU A 841 20.36 -30.43 -17.05
CA LEU A 841 19.75 -30.63 -15.74
C LEU A 841 18.53 -29.72 -15.56
N ILE A 842 17.70 -30.02 -14.59
CA ILE A 842 16.63 -29.13 -14.17
C ILE A 842 16.85 -28.84 -12.69
N SER A 843 17.36 -27.68 -12.44
CA SER A 843 17.58 -27.14 -11.11
C SER A 843 16.27 -26.70 -10.45
N MET A 844 16.29 -26.51 -9.15
CA MET A 844 15.15 -25.95 -8.42
C MET A 844 14.84 -24.53 -8.87
N SER A 845 15.86 -23.74 -9.20
CA SER A 845 15.74 -22.38 -9.68
C SER A 845 15.04 -22.31 -11.02
N GLU A 846 15.44 -23.12 -11.97
CA GLU A 846 14.80 -23.22 -13.29
C GLU A 846 13.36 -23.72 -13.19
N LEU A 847 13.12 -24.78 -12.41
CA LEU A 847 11.75 -25.27 -12.17
C LEU A 847 10.86 -24.16 -11.60
N THR A 848 11.37 -23.42 -10.64
CA THR A 848 10.66 -22.33 -9.98
C THR A 848 10.36 -21.18 -10.94
N HIS A 849 11.34 -20.80 -11.75
CA HIS A 849 11.18 -19.75 -12.76
C HIS A 849 10.15 -20.16 -13.81
N TYR A 850 10.32 -21.35 -14.35
CA TYR A 850 9.39 -21.90 -15.34
C TYR A 850 7.95 -21.97 -14.82
N LEU A 851 7.73 -22.50 -13.62
CA LEU A 851 6.39 -22.59 -13.02
C LEU A 851 5.78 -21.21 -12.81
N SER A 852 6.55 -20.24 -12.30
CA SER A 852 6.05 -18.88 -12.02
C SER A 852 5.63 -18.14 -13.29
N THR A 853 6.27 -18.39 -14.42
CA THR A 853 5.95 -17.74 -15.70
C THR A 853 4.84 -18.47 -16.46
N HIS A 854 4.91 -19.80 -16.54
CA HIS A 854 4.00 -20.59 -17.37
C HIS A 854 2.62 -20.79 -16.76
N VAL A 855 2.51 -20.96 -15.44
CA VAL A 855 1.19 -21.03 -14.77
C VAL A 855 0.43 -19.72 -14.94
N ILE A 856 1.10 -18.58 -14.78
CA ILE A 856 0.50 -17.27 -15.02
C ILE A 856 0.03 -17.14 -16.47
N SER A 857 0.86 -17.53 -17.43
CA SER A 857 0.53 -17.51 -18.85
C SER A 857 -0.65 -18.42 -19.20
N LEU A 858 -0.66 -19.67 -18.73
CA LEU A 858 -1.73 -20.63 -18.96
C LEU A 858 -3.09 -20.15 -18.43
N THR A 859 -3.07 -19.49 -17.27
CA THR A 859 -4.29 -19.07 -16.56
C THR A 859 -4.70 -17.65 -16.87
N GLY A 860 -3.96 -16.92 -17.73
CA GLY A 860 -4.23 -15.52 -18.06
C GLY A 860 -4.12 -14.61 -16.84
N GLY A 861 -3.17 -14.87 -15.93
CA GLY A 861 -2.93 -14.07 -14.73
C GLY A 861 -3.87 -14.38 -13.55
N GLN A 862 -4.61 -15.49 -13.57
CA GLN A 862 -5.55 -15.83 -12.50
C GLN A 862 -4.96 -16.72 -11.41
N GLN A 863 -3.78 -17.31 -11.64
CA GLN A 863 -3.12 -18.21 -10.71
C GLN A 863 -1.62 -17.92 -10.66
N HIS A 864 -1.08 -17.72 -9.44
CA HIS A 864 0.32 -17.42 -9.18
C HIS A 864 0.90 -18.47 -8.22
N PRO A 865 1.87 -19.27 -8.64
CA PRO A 865 2.51 -20.25 -7.77
C PRO A 865 3.19 -19.61 -6.56
N GLY A 866 3.11 -20.27 -5.40
CA GLY A 866 3.82 -19.89 -4.19
C GLY A 866 5.09 -20.73 -4.01
N ILE A 867 6.21 -20.09 -3.69
CA ILE A 867 7.51 -20.73 -3.61
C ILE A 867 8.16 -20.43 -2.26
N GLU A 868 8.70 -21.45 -1.60
CA GLU A 868 9.62 -21.28 -0.47
C GLU A 868 10.76 -22.26 -0.57
N GLN A 869 11.95 -21.77 -0.90
CA GLN A 869 13.20 -22.53 -0.96
C GLN A 869 14.01 -22.32 0.33
N ARG A 870 14.52 -23.42 0.94
CA ARG A 870 15.27 -23.35 2.19
C ARG A 870 16.48 -24.29 2.24
N PHE A 871 17.09 -24.58 1.10
CA PHE A 871 18.37 -25.29 1.09
C PHE A 871 19.55 -24.33 1.02
N GLU A 872 20.64 -24.68 1.69
CA GLU A 872 21.94 -24.16 1.33
C GLU A 872 22.44 -24.95 0.10
N GLY A 873 22.58 -24.28 -1.05
CA GLY A 873 23.00 -24.87 -2.32
C GLY A 873 21.84 -25.28 -3.26
N GLU A 874 22.17 -25.65 -4.50
CA GLU A 874 21.20 -25.96 -5.54
C GLU A 874 20.65 -27.40 -5.39
N LEU A 875 19.36 -27.55 -5.74
CA LEU A 875 18.67 -28.84 -5.80
C LEU A 875 18.34 -29.17 -7.25
N PHE A 876 18.82 -30.32 -7.75
CA PHE A 876 18.48 -30.83 -9.05
C PHE A 876 17.36 -31.89 -8.94
N ILE A 877 16.36 -31.79 -9.79
CA ILE A 877 15.16 -32.59 -9.73
C ILE A 877 15.20 -33.62 -10.86
N ALA A 878 15.73 -33.23 -12.01
CA ALA A 878 15.83 -34.07 -13.16
C ALA A 878 17.17 -33.85 -13.88
N GLY A 879 17.64 -34.86 -14.64
CA GLY A 879 18.83 -34.78 -15.45
C GLY A 879 18.96 -36.03 -16.32
N PRO A 880 19.78 -36.01 -17.39
CA PRO A 880 19.93 -37.13 -18.35
C PRO A 880 20.47 -38.42 -17.73
#